data_4398f5c87984de045cba29b7659e4db7
#
_entry.id   4398f5c87984de045cba29b7659e4db7
#
_cell.length_a   1.000
_cell.length_b   1.000
_cell.length_c   1.000
_cell.angle_alpha   90.00
_cell.angle_beta   90.00
_cell.angle_gamma   90.00
#
_symmetry.space_group_name_H-M   'P 1'
#
loop_
_entity.id
_entity.type
_entity.pdbx_description
1 polymer ?
#
loop_
_entity_poly.entity_id
_entity_poly.type
_entity_poly.pdbx_seq_one_letter_code
_entity_poly.pdbx_strand_id
1 'polypeptide(L)'
;MGLCQRWRRLRLPGLQTCRLHTAAVPAPPQWLAERLGLFEELWTAQVKKLASVAQKEHRTIKISLPGGQRVDAVAWSTTPYQLAQQISSTLADTAVAAQVNGELYDLERPLETDSDLRFLTFSSAEGKAVFWHSSTHVLGAAAEQLLGAVLCRGPSTECGFYHDFFLGKERTVRGSELPALERICQELTAAAQPFRRLEASQDQLRQLFKDNPFKLRLIEEKVTGPTAIVYGCGMLVDLCRGPHLRHTGQIGGLKLLTNSSSLWRSSGAPEPLQRVSGISFPTMEELRAWEEGREEAELRDHRRIGKAEYTRRGFSEVKTPILFSTKLWEVSGHWEHYQEDMFALQPPDSDRLSSSLSDHATSHPADTLALKPMNCPAHCLMFAHRPRSWRELPLRLADFGALHRAEASGSLGGLTRLRCFQQDDAHIFCAPDQLETEIQGCLDFLRSVYTVLGFSFRLALSTRPSSFLGEPCLWDQAEQVLQRALEEFGEPWELNPGDGAFYGPKASVSLLQIDVHLRDALGRPHQCGTIQLDFQLPLRFDLQYKGQAGAPERPVVIHRAVLGSVERMLGVLAESCGGKWPLWLSPFQVVVIPVGTEQEEYAREAQRRLQAAGLVCDLDADSGLTLSRRVRRAQLAHYNFQFVVGQKEQSKRTVNIRTRDNCQLGERDLTEAVQRLLELQNTRVPNAEQVF
;
A
#
# COMPACT_ATOMS: atom_id res chain seq x y z
N MET A 1 -56.79 11.14 13.21
CA MET A 1 -57.01 9.95 14.04
C MET A 1 -56.73 8.69 13.21
N GLY A 2 -55.78 7.88 13.63
CA GLY A 2 -55.68 6.50 13.16
C GLY A 2 -54.76 6.25 11.96
N LEU A 3 -53.48 6.02 12.22
CA LEU A 3 -52.58 5.07 11.51
C LEU A 3 -51.19 5.14 12.15
N CYS A 4 -51.13 4.73 13.41
CA CYS A 4 -49.87 4.56 14.14
C CYS A 4 -50.03 3.38 15.09
N GLN A 5 -50.04 2.15 14.55
CA GLN A 5 -49.92 0.89 15.32
C GLN A 5 -49.86 -0.32 14.36
N ARG A 6 -48.63 -0.66 13.89
CA ARG A 6 -48.33 -2.04 13.44
C ARG A 6 -46.85 -2.15 13.04
N TRP A 7 -45.97 -2.12 14.01
CA TRP A 7 -44.62 -2.76 13.92
C TRP A 7 -44.16 -3.09 15.34
N ARG A 8 -44.80 -4.05 15.97
CA ARG A 8 -44.24 -4.75 17.11
C ARG A 8 -44.37 -6.26 16.86
N ARG A 9 -43.24 -6.96 17.02
CA ARG A 9 -43.04 -8.42 17.07
C ARG A 9 -42.46 -9.05 15.80
N LEU A 10 -41.14 -8.93 15.67
CA LEU A 10 -40.29 -10.05 15.21
C LEU A 10 -39.17 -10.18 16.25
N ARG A 11 -39.36 -11.19 17.15
CA ARG A 11 -38.31 -11.65 18.05
C ARG A 11 -37.38 -12.51 17.20
N LEU A 12 -36.13 -12.09 16.99
CA LEU A 12 -35.02 -12.93 16.59
C LEU A 12 -34.49 -13.62 17.86
N PRO A 13 -34.31 -14.95 17.87
CA PRO A 13 -33.73 -15.62 19.01
C PRO A 13 -32.19 -15.56 18.93
N GLY A 14 -31.57 -15.19 20.05
CA GLY A 14 -30.23 -15.62 20.41
C GLY A 14 -29.05 -14.79 19.84
N LEU A 15 -29.03 -13.47 20.05
CA LEU A 15 -27.76 -12.77 20.15
C LEU A 15 -27.27 -12.87 21.59
N GLN A 16 -26.41 -13.86 21.84
CA GLN A 16 -25.55 -13.84 23.02
C GLN A 16 -24.71 -12.56 22.95
N THR A 17 -24.99 -11.60 23.81
CA THR A 17 -24.14 -10.48 24.09
C THR A 17 -22.80 -11.02 24.58
N CYS A 18 -21.82 -11.09 23.67
CA CYS A 18 -20.43 -11.20 24.06
C CYS A 18 -20.12 -9.95 24.90
N ARG A 19 -20.06 -10.13 26.22
CA ARG A 19 -19.45 -9.15 27.11
C ARG A 19 -17.99 -9.02 26.67
N LEU A 20 -17.69 -7.96 25.93
CA LEU A 20 -16.32 -7.51 25.78
C LEU A 20 -15.81 -7.23 27.21
N HIS A 21 -14.99 -8.12 27.72
CA HIS A 21 -14.17 -7.82 28.86
C HIS A 21 -13.33 -6.60 28.49
N THR A 22 -13.67 -5.45 29.05
CA THR A 22 -12.76 -4.31 29.14
C THR A 22 -11.59 -4.80 29.99
N ALA A 23 -10.55 -5.30 29.35
CA ALA A 23 -9.30 -5.59 30.03
C ALA A 23 -8.83 -4.27 30.63
N ALA A 24 -8.78 -4.18 31.96
CA ALA A 24 -8.19 -3.06 32.64
C ALA A 24 -6.76 -2.90 32.12
N VAL A 25 -6.39 -1.67 31.75
CA VAL A 25 -5.03 -1.36 31.31
C VAL A 25 -4.08 -1.83 32.42
N PRO A 26 -3.12 -2.71 32.14
CA PRO A 26 -2.22 -3.22 33.17
C PRO A 26 -1.43 -2.06 33.80
N ALA A 27 -1.16 -2.13 35.09
CA ALA A 27 -0.33 -1.14 35.75
C ALA A 27 1.04 -1.04 35.04
N PRO A 28 1.57 0.18 34.82
CA PRO A 28 2.82 0.35 34.09
C PRO A 28 3.96 -0.40 34.81
N PRO A 29 4.90 -0.99 34.06
CA PRO A 29 6.05 -1.67 34.65
C PRO A 29 6.85 -0.75 35.57
N GLN A 30 7.40 -1.29 36.66
CA GLN A 30 8.14 -0.52 37.68
C GLN A 30 9.30 0.28 37.06
N TRP A 31 10.03 -0.30 36.10
CA TRP A 31 11.14 0.38 35.41
C TRP A 31 10.72 1.66 34.67
N LEU A 32 9.49 1.72 34.20
CA LEU A 32 8.96 2.90 33.52
C LEU A 32 8.76 4.05 34.51
N ALA A 33 8.24 3.76 35.69
CA ALA A 33 8.07 4.75 36.76
C ALA A 33 9.43 5.27 37.29
N GLU A 34 10.42 4.39 37.45
CA GLU A 34 11.79 4.78 37.84
C GLU A 34 12.45 5.70 36.80
N ARG A 35 12.33 5.36 35.49
CA ARG A 35 12.86 6.20 34.41
C ARG A 35 12.21 7.58 34.39
N LEU A 36 10.91 7.65 34.60
CA LEU A 36 10.17 8.90 34.65
C LEU A 36 10.60 9.75 35.88
N GLY A 37 10.73 9.14 37.04
CA GLY A 37 11.18 9.83 38.24
C GLY A 37 12.55 10.51 38.06
N LEU A 38 13.51 9.77 37.49
CA LEU A 38 14.85 10.33 37.19
C LEU A 38 14.77 11.45 36.15
N PHE A 39 13.95 11.31 35.14
CA PHE A 39 13.73 12.36 34.13
C PHE A 39 13.18 13.63 34.75
N GLU A 40 12.18 13.55 35.65
CA GLU A 40 11.58 14.68 36.36
C GLU A 40 12.60 15.44 37.24
N GLU A 41 13.47 14.71 37.91
CA GLU A 41 14.56 15.32 38.71
C GLU A 41 15.52 16.11 37.82
N LEU A 42 16.02 15.48 36.76
CA LEU A 42 16.98 16.11 35.85
C LEU A 42 16.35 17.30 35.11
N TRP A 43 15.11 17.16 34.65
CA TRP A 43 14.39 18.23 33.97
C TRP A 43 14.13 19.42 34.88
N THR A 44 13.73 19.18 36.14
CA THR A 44 13.53 20.22 37.13
C THR A 44 14.83 20.97 37.41
N ALA A 45 15.95 20.26 37.53
CA ALA A 45 17.27 20.85 37.71
C ALA A 45 17.66 21.73 36.50
N GLN A 46 17.41 21.26 35.28
CA GLN A 46 17.66 22.02 34.03
C GLN A 46 16.81 23.29 33.98
N VAL A 47 15.52 23.22 34.28
CA VAL A 47 14.63 24.40 34.29
C VAL A 47 15.13 25.46 35.31
N LYS A 48 15.53 25.05 36.52
CA LYS A 48 16.12 25.95 37.51
C LYS A 48 17.41 26.60 36.98
N LYS A 49 18.26 25.85 36.31
CA LYS A 49 19.50 26.37 35.70
C LYS A 49 19.19 27.40 34.63
N LEU A 50 18.26 27.10 33.71
CA LEU A 50 17.84 28.02 32.63
C LEU A 50 17.23 29.31 33.21
N ALA A 51 16.38 29.22 34.23
CA ALA A 51 15.84 30.38 34.91
C ALA A 51 16.92 31.28 35.52
N SER A 52 17.98 30.68 36.12
CA SER A 52 19.13 31.43 36.62
C SER A 52 19.93 32.10 35.50
N VAL A 53 20.10 31.46 34.36
CA VAL A 53 20.75 32.04 33.17
C VAL A 53 19.93 33.22 32.65
N ALA A 54 18.61 33.05 32.51
CA ALA A 54 17.71 34.10 32.06
C ALA A 54 17.75 35.36 32.93
N GLN A 55 17.90 35.20 34.24
CA GLN A 55 18.09 36.33 35.18
C GLN A 55 19.42 37.04 34.99
N LYS A 56 20.50 36.33 34.69
CA LYS A 56 21.85 36.87 34.54
C LYS A 56 22.09 37.50 33.16
N GLU A 57 21.53 36.91 32.11
CA GLU A 57 21.76 37.32 30.73
C GLU A 57 20.53 38.05 30.13
N HIS A 58 19.84 38.85 30.91
CA HIS A 58 18.66 39.61 30.50
C HIS A 58 19.08 40.73 29.53
N ARG A 59 19.14 40.41 28.24
CA ARG A 59 19.42 41.36 27.15
C ARG A 59 18.35 41.30 26.05
N THR A 60 18.11 42.43 25.40
CA THR A 60 17.25 42.48 24.25
C THR A 60 17.99 41.90 23.04
N ILE A 61 17.31 41.03 22.30
CA ILE A 61 17.75 40.42 21.04
C ILE A 61 16.77 40.79 19.93
N LYS A 62 17.26 40.83 18.68
CA LYS A 62 16.45 41.16 17.48
C LYS A 62 16.16 39.91 16.70
N ILE A 63 14.89 39.66 16.49
CA ILE A 63 14.41 38.51 15.73
C ILE A 63 13.89 39.00 14.38
N SER A 64 14.51 38.53 13.29
CA SER A 64 14.07 38.80 11.93
C SER A 64 13.04 37.78 11.50
N LEU A 65 11.90 38.23 11.00
CA LEU A 65 10.82 37.40 10.47
C LEU A 65 10.81 37.44 8.93
N PRO A 66 10.21 36.43 8.26
CA PRO A 66 10.00 36.47 6.82
C PRO A 66 9.24 37.75 6.40
N GLY A 67 9.72 38.40 5.34
CA GLY A 67 9.17 39.68 4.90
C GLY A 67 9.87 40.92 5.46
N GLY A 68 10.98 40.73 6.22
CA GLY A 68 11.83 41.84 6.69
C GLY A 68 11.37 42.51 7.97
N GLN A 69 10.30 42.05 8.60
CA GLN A 69 9.84 42.53 9.89
C GLN A 69 10.83 42.08 10.98
N ARG A 70 11.17 43.02 11.91
CA ARG A 70 11.99 42.73 13.08
C ARG A 70 11.18 42.92 14.35
N VAL A 71 11.35 42.00 15.27
CA VAL A 71 10.69 42.00 16.59
C VAL A 71 11.74 41.93 17.68
N ASP A 72 11.59 42.74 18.71
CA ASP A 72 12.45 42.71 19.89
C ASP A 72 12.00 41.59 20.83
N ALA A 73 12.94 40.80 21.31
CA ALA A 73 12.74 39.69 22.22
C ALA A 73 13.77 39.74 23.36
N VAL A 74 13.57 38.95 24.40
CA VAL A 74 14.50 38.87 25.53
C VAL A 74 15.23 37.52 25.49
N ALA A 75 16.55 37.56 25.45
CA ALA A 75 17.39 36.37 25.44
C ALA A 75 17.08 35.46 26.63
N TRP A 76 17.09 34.14 26.40
CA TRP A 76 16.82 33.07 27.37
C TRP A 76 15.43 33.13 28.04
N SER A 77 14.55 34.04 27.59
CA SER A 77 13.20 34.22 28.15
C SER A 77 12.11 34.09 27.08
N THR A 78 12.26 34.79 25.96
CA THR A 78 11.26 34.78 24.91
C THR A 78 11.36 33.53 24.06
N THR A 79 10.24 32.83 23.86
CA THR A 79 10.14 31.62 23.02
C THR A 79 9.55 31.93 21.66
N PRO A 80 9.82 31.12 20.62
CA PRO A 80 9.15 31.24 19.32
C PRO A 80 7.63 31.23 19.45
N TYR A 81 7.06 30.41 20.34
CA TYR A 81 5.62 30.36 20.57
C TYR A 81 5.03 31.70 21.05
N GLN A 82 5.70 32.35 22.00
CA GLN A 82 5.27 33.68 22.50
C GLN A 82 5.28 34.71 21.36
N LEU A 83 6.27 34.65 20.47
CA LEU A 83 6.32 35.51 19.27
C LEU A 83 5.19 35.18 18.30
N ALA A 84 4.89 33.89 18.09
CA ALA A 84 3.75 33.48 17.26
C ALA A 84 2.44 34.03 17.81
N GLN A 85 2.22 34.00 19.12
CA GLN A 85 1.03 34.57 19.79
C GLN A 85 0.92 36.08 19.59
N GLN A 86 2.04 36.81 19.63
CA GLN A 86 2.06 38.26 19.40
C GLN A 86 1.72 38.63 17.95
N ILE A 87 2.10 37.76 16.98
CA ILE A 87 1.84 37.98 15.58
C ILE A 87 0.39 37.62 15.20
N SER A 88 -0.05 36.43 15.59
CA SER A 88 -1.39 35.92 15.31
C SER A 88 -1.74 34.71 16.15
N SER A 89 -2.93 34.67 16.73
CA SER A 89 -3.45 33.48 17.43
C SER A 89 -3.51 32.26 16.51
N THR A 90 -3.97 32.44 15.27
CA THR A 90 -4.02 31.37 14.27
C THR A 90 -2.64 30.79 13.99
N LEU A 91 -1.59 31.63 13.89
CA LEU A 91 -0.23 31.17 13.70
C LEU A 91 0.25 30.38 14.92
N ALA A 92 -0.03 30.84 16.12
CA ALA A 92 0.33 30.15 17.36
C ALA A 92 -0.33 28.77 17.48
N ASP A 93 -1.58 28.64 17.03
CA ASP A 93 -2.34 27.39 17.07
C ASP A 93 -1.90 26.40 15.97
N THR A 94 -1.52 26.89 14.81
CA THR A 94 -1.15 26.06 13.64
C THR A 94 0.35 25.76 13.54
N ALA A 95 1.20 26.49 14.26
CA ALA A 95 2.64 26.26 14.26
C ALA A 95 2.98 24.89 14.90
N VAL A 96 3.78 24.12 14.18
CA VAL A 96 4.28 22.79 14.56
C VAL A 96 5.65 22.90 15.21
N ALA A 97 6.52 23.69 14.60
CA ALA A 97 7.88 23.95 15.03
C ALA A 97 8.35 25.31 14.51
N ALA A 98 9.55 25.70 14.88
CA ALA A 98 10.22 26.84 14.28
C ALA A 98 11.51 26.43 13.57
N GLN A 99 12.03 27.34 12.74
CA GLN A 99 13.35 27.27 12.18
C GLN A 99 14.10 28.53 12.61
N VAL A 100 15.21 28.38 13.32
CA VAL A 100 16.03 29.47 13.85
C VAL A 100 17.38 29.39 13.17
N ASN A 101 17.76 30.42 12.43
CA ASN A 101 19.00 30.46 11.62
C ASN A 101 19.15 29.23 10.68
N GLY A 102 18.05 28.71 10.15
CA GLY A 102 18.04 27.53 9.27
C GLY A 102 17.93 26.19 10.01
N GLU A 103 18.09 26.15 11.32
CA GLU A 103 18.01 24.91 12.12
C GLU A 103 16.62 24.72 12.72
N LEU A 104 16.15 23.46 12.75
CA LEU A 104 14.88 23.09 13.36
C LEU A 104 14.89 23.33 14.87
N TYR A 105 13.83 23.93 15.41
CA TYR A 105 13.79 24.45 16.75
C TYR A 105 12.42 24.25 17.43
N ASP A 106 12.43 23.89 18.72
CA ASP A 106 11.21 23.74 19.52
C ASP A 106 10.53 25.09 19.75
N LEU A 107 9.22 25.14 19.65
CA LEU A 107 8.45 26.37 19.90
C LEU A 107 8.54 26.88 21.35
N GLU A 108 8.76 25.99 22.31
CA GLU A 108 8.88 26.33 23.75
C GLU A 108 10.34 26.51 24.22
N ARG A 109 11.34 26.35 23.34
CA ARG A 109 12.72 26.60 23.67
C ARG A 109 13.02 28.10 23.60
N PRO A 110 13.55 28.74 24.67
CA PRO A 110 13.89 30.17 24.61
C PRO A 110 14.95 30.49 23.57
N LEU A 111 14.80 31.65 22.92
CA LEU A 111 15.79 32.19 21.98
C LEU A 111 17.00 32.75 22.74
N GLU A 112 18.19 32.55 22.19
CA GLU A 112 19.45 32.85 22.89
C GLU A 112 20.17 34.11 22.37
N THR A 113 20.06 34.33 21.05
CA THR A 113 20.78 35.39 20.33
C THR A 113 19.91 36.00 19.25
N ASP A 114 20.38 37.08 18.62
CA ASP A 114 19.81 37.63 17.41
C ASP A 114 19.68 36.50 16.36
N SER A 115 18.51 36.37 15.75
CA SER A 115 18.21 35.19 14.93
C SER A 115 17.19 35.48 13.84
N ASP A 116 17.29 34.74 12.75
CA ASP A 116 16.23 34.64 11.74
C ASP A 116 15.25 33.53 12.14
N LEU A 117 13.95 33.86 12.24
CA LEU A 117 12.91 32.97 12.72
C LEU A 117 11.86 32.74 11.61
N ARG A 118 11.62 31.49 11.29
CA ARG A 118 10.52 31.04 10.42
C ARG A 118 9.65 30.02 11.16
N PHE A 119 8.34 30.18 11.09
CA PHE A 119 7.40 29.20 11.64
C PHE A 119 7.09 28.12 10.61
N LEU A 120 7.02 26.88 11.08
CA LEU A 120 6.67 25.71 10.28
C LEU A 120 5.27 25.23 10.66
N THR A 121 4.43 25.00 9.67
CA THR A 121 3.08 24.45 9.84
C THR A 121 3.00 23.06 9.22
N PHE A 122 1.93 22.34 9.46
CA PHE A 122 1.70 21.01 8.87
C PHE A 122 1.67 21.03 7.32
N SER A 123 1.45 22.18 6.70
CA SER A 123 1.47 22.30 5.24
C SER A 123 2.87 22.21 4.63
N SER A 124 3.93 22.48 5.39
CA SER A 124 5.33 22.35 4.94
C SER A 124 5.86 20.93 5.12
N ALA A 125 6.82 20.51 4.28
CA ALA A 125 7.43 19.18 4.38
C ALA A 125 8.14 18.98 5.71
N GLU A 126 8.89 19.99 6.17
CA GLU A 126 9.60 19.97 7.45
C GLU A 126 8.62 19.93 8.62
N GLY A 127 7.52 20.71 8.56
CA GLY A 127 6.48 20.70 9.59
C GLY A 127 5.78 19.34 9.66
N LYS A 128 5.44 18.71 8.54
CA LYS A 128 4.91 17.34 8.51
C LYS A 128 5.88 16.34 9.15
N ALA A 129 7.16 16.44 8.83
CA ALA A 129 8.17 15.54 9.40
C ALA A 129 8.23 15.64 10.94
N VAL A 130 8.21 16.87 11.50
CA VAL A 130 8.16 17.09 12.95
C VAL A 130 6.86 16.58 13.56
N PHE A 131 5.73 16.82 12.91
CA PHE A 131 4.41 16.38 13.34
C PHE A 131 4.33 14.85 13.42
N TRP A 132 4.70 14.16 12.37
CA TRP A 132 4.70 12.69 12.33
C TRP A 132 5.78 12.10 13.27
N HIS A 133 6.91 12.76 13.40
CA HIS A 133 7.93 12.35 14.38
C HIS A 133 7.39 12.43 15.82
N SER A 134 6.62 13.45 16.15
CA SER A 134 5.95 13.55 17.47
C SER A 134 4.87 12.47 17.62
N SER A 135 4.17 12.12 16.54
CA SER A 135 3.19 11.03 16.54
C SER A 135 3.83 9.65 16.75
N THR A 136 5.08 9.44 16.31
CA THR A 136 5.80 8.18 16.63
C THR A 136 6.01 8.01 18.12
N HIS A 137 6.25 9.10 18.87
CA HIS A 137 6.41 9.06 20.31
C HIS A 137 5.09 8.73 21.02
N VAL A 138 3.96 9.22 20.52
CA VAL A 138 2.63 8.82 21.03
C VAL A 138 2.41 7.32 20.84
N LEU A 139 2.74 6.79 19.66
CA LEU A 139 2.67 5.34 19.40
C LEU A 139 3.64 4.56 20.29
N GLY A 140 4.87 5.06 20.50
CA GLY A 140 5.86 4.46 21.41
C GLY A 140 5.34 4.37 22.83
N ALA A 141 4.75 5.46 23.35
CA ALA A 141 4.14 5.49 24.69
C ALA A 141 3.00 4.47 24.82
N ALA A 142 2.13 4.38 23.81
CA ALA A 142 1.05 3.40 23.77
C ALA A 142 1.58 1.95 23.76
N ALA A 143 2.66 1.68 23.01
CA ALA A 143 3.30 0.36 22.95
C ALA A 143 3.97 -0.02 24.27
N GLU A 144 4.68 0.89 24.94
CA GLU A 144 5.22 0.66 26.28
C GLU A 144 4.11 0.35 27.28
N GLN A 145 3.02 1.12 27.25
CA GLN A 145 1.92 1.00 28.21
C GLN A 145 1.10 -0.28 28.02
N LEU A 146 0.73 -0.62 26.77
CA LEU A 146 -0.16 -1.77 26.47
C LEU A 146 0.61 -3.09 26.36
N LEU A 147 1.76 -3.05 25.69
CA LEU A 147 2.49 -4.26 25.30
C LEU A 147 3.71 -4.53 26.16
N GLY A 148 4.12 -3.59 27.02
CA GLY A 148 5.40 -3.64 27.73
C GLY A 148 6.59 -3.62 26.76
N ALA A 149 6.44 -2.94 25.63
CA ALA A 149 7.41 -2.92 24.55
C ALA A 149 8.71 -2.20 24.94
N VAL A 150 9.84 -2.71 24.44
CA VAL A 150 11.13 -2.00 24.53
C VAL A 150 11.33 -1.20 23.27
N LEU A 151 11.35 0.13 23.36
CA LEU A 151 11.40 1.03 22.21
C LEU A 151 12.79 1.03 21.56
N CYS A 152 12.80 1.00 20.22
CA CYS A 152 14.03 1.01 19.43
C CYS A 152 14.19 2.32 18.66
N ARG A 153 13.36 2.56 17.65
CA ARG A 153 13.39 3.78 16.82
C ARG A 153 12.03 4.08 16.20
N GLY A 154 11.72 5.39 16.07
CA GLY A 154 10.47 5.86 15.49
C GLY A 154 10.70 7.07 14.58
N PRO A 155 11.08 6.89 13.29
CA PRO A 155 11.19 8.00 12.36
C PRO A 155 9.83 8.34 11.73
N SER A 156 9.71 9.60 11.26
CA SER A 156 8.75 9.98 10.25
C SER A 156 9.15 9.45 8.87
N THR A 157 8.18 9.30 7.98
CA THR A 157 8.36 8.92 6.57
C THR A 157 7.72 9.98 5.68
N GLU A 158 7.83 9.84 4.36
CA GLU A 158 7.17 10.75 3.41
C GLU A 158 5.63 10.68 3.49
N CYS A 159 5.07 9.54 3.94
CA CYS A 159 3.63 9.27 3.94
C CYS A 159 3.09 8.88 5.32
N GLY A 160 3.67 9.40 6.41
CA GLY A 160 3.24 9.08 7.77
C GLY A 160 4.41 8.78 8.71
N PHE A 161 4.22 7.82 9.60
CA PHE A 161 5.23 7.45 10.60
C PHE A 161 5.18 5.96 10.95
N TYR A 162 6.24 5.47 11.60
CA TYR A 162 6.24 4.15 12.22
C TYR A 162 7.08 4.13 13.49
N HIS A 163 6.87 3.11 14.32
CA HIS A 163 7.73 2.83 15.45
C HIS A 163 8.15 1.35 15.45
N ASP A 164 9.46 1.12 15.62
CA ASP A 164 10.05 -0.21 15.81
C ASP A 164 10.26 -0.44 17.31
N PHE A 165 9.80 -1.59 17.80
CA PHE A 165 9.97 -1.98 19.19
C PHE A 165 10.14 -3.50 19.33
N PHE A 166 10.75 -3.90 20.45
CA PHE A 166 11.03 -5.29 20.76
C PHE A 166 10.02 -5.82 21.77
N LEU A 167 9.46 -7.02 21.52
CA LEU A 167 8.50 -7.70 22.39
C LEU A 167 9.01 -9.08 22.88
N GLY A 168 10.30 -9.36 22.75
CA GLY A 168 10.86 -10.69 22.92
C GLY A 168 10.96 -11.43 21.59
N LYS A 169 11.50 -12.67 21.61
CA LYS A 169 11.79 -13.41 20.38
C LYS A 169 10.56 -14.05 19.75
N GLU A 170 9.51 -14.33 20.52
CA GLU A 170 8.36 -15.12 20.08
C GLU A 170 7.06 -14.31 19.93
N ARG A 171 6.99 -13.12 20.54
CA ARG A 171 5.77 -12.29 20.50
C ARG A 171 5.75 -11.37 19.31
N THR A 172 4.66 -11.41 18.56
CA THR A 172 4.37 -10.50 17.46
C THR A 172 3.12 -9.67 17.76
N VAL A 173 3.05 -8.45 17.25
CA VAL A 173 1.81 -7.65 17.29
C VAL A 173 0.81 -8.30 16.35
N ARG A 174 -0.38 -8.57 16.83
CA ARG A 174 -1.48 -9.09 16.01
C ARG A 174 -2.32 -7.94 15.46
N GLY A 175 -2.87 -8.09 14.28
CA GLY A 175 -3.77 -7.08 13.68
C GLY A 175 -4.96 -6.74 14.59
N SER A 176 -5.43 -7.69 15.41
CA SER A 176 -6.49 -7.47 16.40
C SER A 176 -6.09 -6.58 17.59
N GLU A 177 -4.79 -6.33 17.81
CA GLU A 177 -4.29 -5.46 18.88
C GLU A 177 -4.16 -4.00 18.40
N LEU A 178 -4.15 -3.73 17.08
CA LEU A 178 -4.05 -2.37 16.53
C LEU A 178 -5.16 -1.43 17.02
N PRO A 179 -6.45 -1.83 17.07
CA PRO A 179 -7.50 -0.95 17.60
C PRO A 179 -7.32 -0.57 19.07
N ALA A 180 -6.75 -1.47 19.87
CA ALA A 180 -6.47 -1.19 21.28
C ALA A 180 -5.29 -0.21 21.43
N LEU A 181 -4.23 -0.36 20.63
CA LEU A 181 -3.12 0.59 20.56
C LEU A 181 -3.59 1.97 20.07
N GLU A 182 -4.41 2.01 19.03
CA GLU A 182 -4.97 3.25 18.47
C GLU A 182 -5.80 4.00 19.50
N ARG A 183 -6.64 3.30 20.28
CA ARG A 183 -7.41 3.92 21.37
C ARG A 183 -6.51 4.56 22.40
N ILE A 184 -5.42 3.91 22.84
CA ILE A 184 -4.48 4.50 23.80
C ILE A 184 -3.77 5.71 23.19
N CYS A 185 -3.40 5.66 21.90
CA CYS A 185 -2.86 6.84 21.21
C CYS A 185 -3.85 8.01 21.25
N GLN A 186 -5.14 7.76 21.03
CA GLN A 186 -6.19 8.78 21.11
C GLN A 186 -6.37 9.32 22.55
N GLU A 187 -6.29 8.47 23.55
CA GLU A 187 -6.32 8.91 24.98
C GLU A 187 -5.11 9.80 25.30
N LEU A 188 -3.92 9.45 24.82
CA LEU A 188 -2.69 10.23 25.00
C LEU A 188 -2.74 11.59 24.27
N THR A 189 -3.34 11.63 23.07
CA THR A 189 -3.52 12.89 22.35
C THR A 189 -4.56 13.79 23.03
N ALA A 190 -5.67 13.24 23.51
CA ALA A 190 -6.69 13.97 24.25
C ALA A 190 -6.17 14.53 25.57
N ALA A 191 -5.21 13.88 26.21
CA ALA A 191 -4.58 14.34 27.46
C ALA A 191 -3.67 15.58 27.26
N ALA A 192 -3.39 16.00 26.03
CA ALA A 192 -2.60 17.16 25.66
C ALA A 192 -1.24 17.27 26.43
N GLN A 193 -0.52 16.16 26.56
CA GLN A 193 0.74 16.07 27.31
C GLN A 193 1.84 16.88 26.62
N PRO A 194 2.56 17.76 27.35
CA PRO A 194 3.65 18.57 26.79
C PRO A 194 4.87 17.71 26.45
N PHE A 195 5.54 18.03 25.33
CA PHE A 195 6.88 17.51 25.03
C PHE A 195 7.92 18.34 25.75
N ARG A 196 8.68 17.73 26.64
CA ARG A 196 9.67 18.38 27.49
C ARG A 196 11.08 17.97 27.11
N ARG A 197 11.87 18.93 26.65
CA ARG A 197 13.24 18.75 26.20
C ARG A 197 14.22 18.77 27.37
N LEU A 198 15.03 17.75 27.49
CA LEU A 198 16.12 17.61 28.45
C LEU A 198 17.44 17.41 27.72
N GLU A 199 18.48 18.14 28.10
CA GLU A 199 19.85 17.89 27.68
C GLU A 199 20.56 17.11 28.77
N ALA A 200 20.97 15.87 28.51
CA ALA A 200 21.54 14.95 29.47
C ALA A 200 22.95 14.53 29.08
N SER A 201 23.83 14.39 30.08
CA SER A 201 25.19 13.87 29.92
C SER A 201 25.16 12.37 29.59
N GLN A 202 26.28 11.84 29.07
CA GLN A 202 26.35 10.41 28.73
C GLN A 202 26.05 9.49 29.93
N ASP A 203 26.50 9.86 31.16
CA ASP A 203 26.22 9.07 32.35
C ASP A 203 24.74 9.11 32.75
N GLN A 204 24.12 10.28 32.65
CA GLN A 204 22.67 10.43 32.87
C GLN A 204 21.87 9.66 31.84
N LEU A 205 22.30 9.63 30.57
CA LEU A 205 21.66 8.82 29.50
C LEU A 205 21.74 7.32 29.81
N ARG A 206 22.90 6.83 30.26
CA ARG A 206 23.06 5.43 30.67
C ARG A 206 22.16 5.05 31.83
N GLN A 207 21.95 5.96 32.77
CA GLN A 207 21.04 5.75 33.91
C GLN A 207 19.57 5.77 33.46
N LEU A 208 19.16 6.72 32.59
CA LEU A 208 17.82 6.84 32.09
C LEU A 208 17.41 5.62 31.26
N PHE A 209 18.32 5.06 30.50
CA PHE A 209 18.05 3.95 29.57
C PHE A 209 18.65 2.62 30.00
N LYS A 210 18.98 2.45 31.30
CA LYS A 210 19.60 1.21 31.83
C LYS A 210 18.86 -0.06 31.48
N ASP A 211 17.52 0.03 31.36
CA ASP A 211 16.61 -1.10 31.07
C ASP A 211 16.32 -1.26 29.58
N ASN A 212 16.92 -0.44 28.69
CA ASN A 212 16.71 -0.50 27.27
C ASN A 212 18.02 -0.74 26.51
N PRO A 213 18.34 -1.99 26.17
CA PRO A 213 19.60 -2.34 25.52
C PRO A 213 19.77 -1.71 24.13
N PHE A 214 18.67 -1.42 23.41
CA PHE A 214 18.73 -0.79 22.10
C PHE A 214 19.13 0.68 22.20
N LYS A 215 18.61 1.40 23.21
CA LYS A 215 18.98 2.80 23.44
C LYS A 215 20.42 2.91 23.99
N LEU A 216 20.85 1.97 24.82
CA LEU A 216 22.26 1.95 25.28
C LEU A 216 23.22 1.77 24.09
N ARG A 217 22.97 0.84 23.19
CA ARG A 217 23.76 0.68 21.94
C ARG A 217 23.74 1.95 21.08
N LEU A 218 22.56 2.60 20.93
CA LEU A 218 22.48 3.88 20.21
C LEU A 218 23.30 5.00 20.86
N ILE A 219 23.34 5.06 22.19
CA ILE A 219 24.17 6.01 22.94
C ILE A 219 25.64 5.76 22.66
N GLU A 220 26.08 4.52 22.72
CA GLU A 220 27.48 4.13 22.47
C GLU A 220 27.90 4.38 21.02
N GLU A 221 27.04 4.06 20.04
CA GLU A 221 27.37 4.15 18.60
C GLU A 221 27.25 5.58 18.04
N LYS A 222 26.28 6.38 18.52
CA LYS A 222 25.88 7.63 17.84
C LYS A 222 26.05 8.90 18.66
N VAL A 223 26.22 8.81 19.99
CA VAL A 223 26.42 9.98 20.85
C VAL A 223 27.91 10.23 21.00
N THR A 224 28.46 11.02 20.07
CA THR A 224 29.90 11.41 20.09
C THR A 224 30.19 12.64 20.96
N GLY A 225 29.16 13.43 21.26
CA GLY A 225 29.28 14.64 22.12
C GLY A 225 29.14 14.35 23.59
N PRO A 226 29.45 15.35 24.48
CA PRO A 226 29.33 15.23 25.91
C PRO A 226 27.91 15.08 26.42
N THR A 227 26.91 15.54 25.62
CA THR A 227 25.48 15.53 25.94
C THR A 227 24.66 15.08 24.75
N ALA A 228 23.45 14.59 24.99
CA ALA A 228 22.43 14.38 23.95
C ALA A 228 21.05 14.77 24.48
N ILE A 229 20.09 14.89 23.53
CA ILE A 229 18.74 15.35 23.83
C ILE A 229 17.83 14.15 24.10
N VAL A 230 17.04 14.32 25.17
CA VAL A 230 15.97 13.40 25.56
C VAL A 230 14.67 14.18 25.65
N TYR A 231 13.58 13.57 25.22
CA TYR A 231 12.24 14.14 25.40
C TYR A 231 11.40 13.28 26.32
N GLY A 232 10.72 13.97 27.25
CA GLY A 232 9.66 13.38 28.07
C GLY A 232 8.29 13.85 27.59
N CYS A 233 7.33 12.92 27.51
CA CYS A 233 5.94 13.21 27.16
C CYS A 233 5.02 12.25 27.91
N GLY A 234 4.31 12.75 28.92
CA GLY A 234 3.55 11.88 29.82
C GLY A 234 4.46 10.86 30.51
N MET A 235 4.21 9.58 30.30
CA MET A 235 5.03 8.49 30.84
C MET A 235 6.22 8.12 29.94
N LEU A 236 6.23 8.57 28.71
CA LEU A 236 7.32 8.30 27.77
C LEU A 236 8.54 9.15 28.11
N VAL A 237 9.72 8.52 28.08
CA VAL A 237 11.02 9.19 28.05
C VAL A 237 11.85 8.53 26.95
N ASP A 238 12.22 9.31 25.93
CA ASP A 238 12.91 8.78 24.75
C ASP A 238 14.11 9.62 24.32
N LEU A 239 15.17 8.93 23.82
CA LEU A 239 16.36 9.54 23.21
C LEU A 239 16.01 10.01 21.81
N CYS A 240 15.99 11.32 21.61
CA CYS A 240 15.57 11.93 20.35
C CYS A 240 16.19 13.30 20.15
N ARG A 241 16.51 13.64 18.90
CA ARG A 241 17.07 14.97 18.58
C ARG A 241 16.03 16.10 18.57
N GLY A 242 14.75 15.74 18.36
CA GLY A 242 13.68 16.72 18.17
C GLY A 242 13.77 17.48 16.84
N PRO A 243 13.11 18.64 16.70
CA PRO A 243 12.13 19.17 17.65
C PRO A 243 10.81 18.37 17.65
N HIS A 244 9.94 18.69 18.59
CA HIS A 244 8.60 18.10 18.71
C HIS A 244 7.50 19.16 18.77
N LEU A 245 6.25 18.69 18.65
CA LEU A 245 5.07 19.47 18.97
C LEU A 245 5.13 20.03 20.40
N ARG A 246 4.41 21.09 20.66
CA ARG A 246 4.30 21.62 22.03
C ARG A 246 3.65 20.61 22.98
N HIS A 247 2.59 19.98 22.53
CA HIS A 247 1.87 18.95 23.28
C HIS A 247 1.13 17.99 22.33
N THR A 248 0.82 16.80 22.83
CA THR A 248 0.14 15.76 22.05
C THR A 248 -1.24 16.16 21.55
N GLY A 249 -1.91 17.12 22.20
CA GLY A 249 -3.23 17.63 21.79
C GLY A 249 -3.25 18.38 20.45
N GLN A 250 -2.09 18.69 19.85
CA GLN A 250 -2.02 19.19 18.47
C GLN A 250 -2.27 18.09 17.43
N ILE A 251 -2.28 16.81 17.82
CA ILE A 251 -2.60 15.67 16.99
C ILE A 251 -4.10 15.41 17.10
N GLY A 252 -4.90 16.02 16.21
CA GLY A 252 -6.36 15.92 16.25
C GLY A 252 -6.90 14.60 15.71
N GLY A 253 -6.21 13.97 14.76
CA GLY A 253 -6.56 12.66 14.20
C GLY A 253 -5.35 11.75 14.07
N LEU A 254 -5.47 10.48 14.50
CA LEU A 254 -4.43 9.47 14.36
C LEU A 254 -5.05 8.12 14.01
N LYS A 255 -4.45 7.43 13.03
CA LYS A 255 -4.84 6.11 12.56
C LYS A 255 -3.64 5.19 12.45
N LEU A 256 -3.75 3.99 13.01
CA LEU A 256 -2.77 2.93 12.81
C LEU A 256 -3.12 2.12 11.56
N LEU A 257 -2.15 1.87 10.69
CA LEU A 257 -2.38 1.30 9.37
C LEU A 257 -2.03 -0.17 9.29
N THR A 258 -0.78 -0.51 9.63
CA THR A 258 -0.25 -1.86 9.45
C THR A 258 0.74 -2.23 10.55
N ASN A 259 0.90 -3.53 10.75
CA ASN A 259 1.98 -4.11 11.53
C ASN A 259 2.84 -5.01 10.64
N SER A 260 4.14 -5.03 10.87
CA SER A 260 5.10 -5.84 10.14
C SER A 260 6.29 -6.21 11.00
N SER A 261 7.09 -7.16 10.56
CA SER A 261 8.36 -7.49 11.19
C SER A 261 9.48 -6.62 10.63
N SER A 262 10.43 -6.27 11.49
CA SER A 262 11.66 -5.56 11.15
C SER A 262 12.85 -6.23 11.84
N LEU A 263 14.06 -5.82 11.52
CA LEU A 263 15.27 -6.37 12.12
C LEU A 263 16.14 -5.23 12.65
N TRP A 264 16.61 -5.40 13.88
CA TRP A 264 17.71 -4.59 14.39
C TRP A 264 19.02 -5.14 13.86
N ARG A 265 19.72 -4.34 13.04
CA ARG A 265 21.05 -4.68 12.49
C ARG A 265 22.09 -3.84 13.22
N SER A 266 22.86 -4.46 14.09
CA SER A 266 24.03 -3.93 14.77
C SER A 266 25.12 -4.99 14.70
N SER A 267 26.28 -4.73 15.29
CA SER A 267 27.46 -5.62 15.34
C SER A 267 27.23 -6.96 16.07
N GLY A 268 26.06 -7.57 15.96
CA GLY A 268 25.67 -8.85 16.56
C GLY A 268 24.62 -9.59 15.71
N ALA A 269 24.12 -10.71 16.25
CA ALA A 269 23.01 -11.43 15.60
C ALA A 269 21.80 -10.52 15.42
N PRO A 270 21.09 -10.55 14.26
CA PRO A 270 19.94 -9.71 14.03
C PRO A 270 18.81 -10.04 15.01
N GLU A 271 18.29 -9.01 15.69
CA GLU A 271 17.20 -9.17 16.64
C GLU A 271 15.85 -8.82 15.96
N PRO A 272 14.81 -9.67 16.10
CA PRO A 272 13.51 -9.42 15.49
C PRO A 272 12.80 -8.27 16.20
N LEU A 273 12.33 -7.29 15.44
CA LEU A 273 11.54 -6.17 15.92
C LEU A 273 10.14 -6.23 15.33
N GLN A 274 9.22 -5.59 16.04
CA GLN A 274 7.87 -5.34 15.55
C GLN A 274 7.78 -3.88 15.10
N ARG A 275 7.22 -3.67 13.92
CA ARG A 275 6.96 -2.35 13.34
C ARG A 275 5.47 -2.13 13.27
N VAL A 276 5.00 -1.02 13.82
CA VAL A 276 3.64 -0.52 13.62
C VAL A 276 3.74 0.81 12.90
N SER A 277 2.99 0.97 11.82
CA SER A 277 2.92 2.21 11.04
C SER A 277 1.57 2.89 11.21
N GLY A 278 1.57 4.21 11.07
CA GLY A 278 0.38 5.04 11.21
C GLY A 278 0.49 6.34 10.42
N ILE A 279 -0.62 7.06 10.43
CA ILE A 279 -0.72 8.41 9.89
C ILE A 279 -1.46 9.30 10.90
N SER A 280 -1.20 10.59 10.88
CA SER A 280 -1.87 11.54 11.76
C SER A 280 -1.99 12.90 11.11
N PHE A 281 -2.99 13.65 11.58
CA PHE A 281 -3.35 14.97 11.06
C PHE A 281 -3.68 15.93 12.21
N PRO A 282 -3.55 17.26 11.99
CA PRO A 282 -3.94 18.27 12.97
C PRO A 282 -5.42 18.20 13.36
N THR A 283 -6.30 17.78 12.47
CA THR A 283 -7.74 17.69 12.71
C THR A 283 -8.30 16.32 12.31
N MET A 284 -9.42 15.93 12.95
CA MET A 284 -10.17 14.73 12.55
C MET A 284 -10.81 14.85 11.15
N GLU A 285 -11.09 16.06 10.70
CA GLU A 285 -11.63 16.32 9.37
C GLU A 285 -10.60 15.99 8.29
N GLU A 286 -9.34 16.41 8.50
CA GLU A 286 -8.23 16.06 7.59
C GLU A 286 -7.95 14.56 7.56
N LEU A 287 -8.04 13.87 8.72
CA LEU A 287 -7.92 12.42 8.76
C LEU A 287 -9.06 11.75 7.97
N ARG A 288 -10.31 12.17 8.15
CA ARG A 288 -11.45 11.62 7.40
C ARG A 288 -11.32 11.88 5.90
N ALA A 289 -10.96 13.10 5.51
CA ALA A 289 -10.73 13.43 4.10
C ALA A 289 -9.61 12.55 3.49
N TRP A 290 -8.58 12.24 4.26
CA TRP A 290 -7.53 11.31 3.83
C TRP A 290 -8.05 9.87 3.74
N GLU A 291 -8.85 9.39 4.71
CA GLU A 291 -9.46 8.05 4.69
C GLU A 291 -10.39 7.90 3.48
N GLU A 292 -11.26 8.88 3.23
CA GLU A 292 -12.16 8.93 2.07
C GLU A 292 -11.36 8.93 0.75
N GLY A 293 -10.33 9.77 0.65
CA GLY A 293 -9.45 9.82 -0.52
C GLY A 293 -8.67 8.51 -0.73
N ARG A 294 -8.31 7.82 0.34
CA ARG A 294 -7.66 6.50 0.28
C ARG A 294 -8.64 5.41 -0.16
N GLU A 295 -9.84 5.37 0.41
CA GLU A 295 -10.90 4.45 0.00
C GLU A 295 -11.25 4.67 -1.47
N GLU A 296 -11.36 5.94 -1.90
CA GLU A 296 -11.59 6.31 -3.29
C GLU A 296 -10.43 5.88 -4.20
N ALA A 297 -9.17 6.06 -3.77
CA ALA A 297 -8.01 5.56 -4.51
C ALA A 297 -7.97 4.03 -4.59
N GLU A 298 -8.37 3.33 -3.53
CA GLU A 298 -8.52 1.88 -3.52
C GLU A 298 -9.66 1.41 -4.43
N LEU A 299 -10.75 2.18 -4.56
CA LEU A 299 -11.84 1.95 -5.52
C LEU A 299 -11.38 2.10 -6.98
N ARG A 300 -10.43 3.00 -7.24
CA ARG A 300 -9.86 3.30 -8.56
C ARG A 300 -8.68 2.40 -8.93
N ASP A 301 -8.22 1.54 -8.04
CA ASP A 301 -7.14 0.61 -8.34
C ASP A 301 -7.57 -0.32 -9.49
N HIS A 302 -6.87 -0.22 -10.64
CA HIS A 302 -7.09 -1.08 -11.80
C HIS A 302 -7.11 -2.57 -11.46
N ARG A 303 -6.41 -2.97 -10.39
CA ARG A 303 -6.43 -4.32 -9.82
C ARG A 303 -7.79 -4.69 -9.25
N ARG A 304 -8.59 -3.72 -8.81
CA ARG A 304 -9.90 -3.95 -8.19
C ARG A 304 -10.99 -4.32 -9.21
N ILE A 305 -10.92 -3.79 -10.45
CA ILE A 305 -11.86 -4.15 -11.54
C ILE A 305 -11.68 -5.62 -11.89
N GLY A 306 -10.45 -6.09 -12.04
CA GLY A 306 -10.13 -7.51 -12.18
C GLY A 306 -10.59 -8.32 -10.97
N LYS A 307 -10.26 -7.87 -9.75
CA LYS A 307 -10.62 -8.54 -8.49
C LYS A 307 -12.11 -8.73 -8.29
N ALA A 308 -12.95 -7.77 -8.64
CA ALA A 308 -14.41 -7.88 -8.53
C ALA A 308 -14.95 -9.05 -9.37
N GLU A 309 -14.47 -9.24 -10.60
CA GLU A 309 -14.84 -10.37 -11.44
C GLU A 309 -14.32 -11.70 -10.89
N TYR A 310 -13.11 -11.74 -10.35
CA TYR A 310 -12.57 -12.92 -9.69
C TYR A 310 -13.41 -13.33 -8.48
N THR A 311 -13.74 -12.39 -7.59
CA THR A 311 -14.58 -12.64 -6.43
C THR A 311 -15.97 -13.12 -6.82
N ARG A 312 -16.60 -12.51 -7.83
CA ARG A 312 -17.91 -12.92 -8.35
C ARG A 312 -17.93 -14.36 -8.87
N ARG A 313 -16.81 -14.85 -9.39
CA ARG A 313 -16.62 -16.21 -9.89
C ARG A 313 -16.08 -17.18 -8.85
N GLY A 314 -16.06 -16.79 -7.56
CA GLY A 314 -15.68 -17.63 -6.45
C GLY A 314 -14.17 -17.84 -6.26
N PHE A 315 -13.34 -16.97 -6.80
CA PHE A 315 -11.90 -16.98 -6.51
C PHE A 315 -11.60 -16.31 -5.17
N SER A 316 -10.72 -16.94 -4.40
CA SER A 316 -10.14 -16.37 -3.18
C SER A 316 -8.82 -15.66 -3.54
N GLU A 317 -8.73 -14.36 -3.27
CA GLU A 317 -7.47 -13.64 -3.43
C GLU A 317 -6.48 -14.09 -2.36
N VAL A 318 -5.28 -14.40 -2.79
CA VAL A 318 -4.15 -14.75 -1.94
C VAL A 318 -2.94 -13.91 -2.32
N LYS A 319 -1.99 -13.78 -1.40
CA LYS A 319 -0.74 -13.10 -1.64
C LYS A 319 0.42 -13.94 -1.12
N THR A 320 1.22 -14.44 -2.03
CA THR A 320 2.37 -15.27 -1.69
C THR A 320 3.65 -14.44 -1.59
N PRO A 321 4.64 -14.89 -0.81
CA PRO A 321 5.95 -14.23 -0.74
C PRO A 321 6.61 -14.08 -2.12
N ILE A 322 7.51 -13.11 -2.25
CA ILE A 322 8.28 -12.90 -3.50
C ILE A 322 9.54 -13.76 -3.52
N LEU A 323 10.11 -14.05 -2.34
CA LEU A 323 11.34 -14.82 -2.16
C LEU A 323 11.01 -16.19 -1.57
N PHE A 324 11.58 -17.22 -2.17
CA PHE A 324 11.51 -18.61 -1.71
C PHE A 324 12.88 -19.26 -1.74
N SER A 325 13.08 -20.29 -0.91
CA SER A 325 14.23 -21.20 -1.04
C SER A 325 14.20 -21.93 -2.38
N THR A 326 15.36 -22.14 -3.00
CA THR A 326 15.50 -22.90 -4.25
C THR A 326 14.96 -24.32 -4.13
N LYS A 327 14.91 -24.89 -2.93
CA LYS A 327 14.30 -26.19 -2.64
C LYS A 327 12.84 -26.30 -3.11
N LEU A 328 12.07 -25.22 -3.03
CA LEU A 328 10.70 -25.21 -3.53
C LEU A 328 10.66 -25.41 -5.05
N TRP A 329 11.61 -24.80 -5.74
CA TRP A 329 11.73 -24.88 -7.19
C TRP A 329 12.30 -26.21 -7.65
N GLU A 330 13.13 -26.88 -6.83
CA GLU A 330 13.60 -28.25 -7.03
C GLU A 330 12.43 -29.24 -6.94
N VAL A 331 11.63 -29.16 -5.87
CA VAL A 331 10.44 -30.01 -5.69
C VAL A 331 9.47 -29.86 -6.86
N SER A 332 9.21 -28.65 -7.29
CA SER A 332 8.31 -28.36 -8.41
C SER A 332 8.90 -28.72 -9.78
N GLY A 333 10.22 -28.98 -9.88
CA GLY A 333 10.95 -29.24 -11.12
C GLY A 333 11.33 -28.01 -11.91
N HIS A 334 10.97 -26.81 -11.45
CA HIS A 334 11.31 -25.58 -12.16
C HIS A 334 12.80 -25.25 -12.10
N TRP A 335 13.52 -25.65 -11.02
CA TRP A 335 14.94 -25.39 -10.89
C TRP A 335 15.77 -26.09 -11.97
N GLU A 336 15.43 -27.32 -12.32
CA GLU A 336 16.13 -28.10 -13.33
C GLU A 336 16.01 -27.50 -14.74
N HIS A 337 14.89 -26.84 -15.04
CA HIS A 337 14.53 -26.43 -16.40
C HIS A 337 14.45 -24.93 -16.61
N TYR A 338 14.39 -24.14 -15.52
CA TYR A 338 14.12 -22.70 -15.55
C TYR A 338 15.15 -21.88 -14.77
N GLN A 339 16.24 -22.50 -14.32
CA GLN A 339 17.26 -21.84 -13.50
C GLN A 339 17.86 -20.60 -14.20
N GLU A 340 18.07 -20.66 -15.50
CA GLU A 340 18.64 -19.57 -16.30
C GLU A 340 17.71 -18.34 -16.36
N ASP A 341 16.39 -18.57 -16.25
CA ASP A 341 15.38 -17.53 -16.28
C ASP A 341 14.96 -17.06 -14.87
N MET A 342 15.64 -17.53 -13.81
CA MET A 342 15.35 -17.17 -12.43
C MET A 342 16.42 -16.25 -11.84
N PHE A 343 16.01 -15.24 -11.09
CA PHE A 343 16.92 -14.45 -10.27
C PHE A 343 17.21 -15.19 -8.96
N ALA A 344 18.40 -15.79 -8.86
CA ALA A 344 18.88 -16.38 -7.63
C ALA A 344 19.72 -15.38 -6.84
N LEU A 345 19.49 -15.32 -5.53
CA LEU A 345 20.23 -14.48 -4.59
C LEU A 345 21.22 -15.38 -3.85
N GLN A 346 22.51 -15.22 -4.13
CA GLN A 346 23.56 -15.88 -3.35
C GLN A 346 23.70 -15.18 -1.99
N PRO A 347 23.84 -15.91 -0.89
CA PRO A 347 24.22 -15.30 0.38
C PRO A 347 25.58 -14.59 0.21
N PRO A 348 25.80 -13.47 0.89
CA PRO A 348 27.12 -12.84 0.88
C PRO A 348 28.17 -13.86 1.34
N ASP A 349 29.27 -13.99 0.56
CA ASP A 349 30.36 -14.90 0.86
C ASP A 349 30.81 -14.78 2.31
N SER A 350 30.42 -15.73 3.15
CA SER A 350 30.92 -15.86 4.52
C SER A 350 32.40 -16.30 4.55
N ASP A 351 32.97 -16.65 3.41
CA ASP A 351 34.33 -17.27 3.31
C ASP A 351 35.47 -16.28 3.07
N ARG A 352 35.21 -14.95 3.01
CA ARG A 352 36.33 -13.98 2.94
C ARG A 352 36.95 -13.62 4.30
N LEU A 353 36.43 -14.13 5.42
CA LEU A 353 36.93 -13.82 6.77
C LEU A 353 37.49 -15.05 7.54
N SER A 354 37.51 -16.24 6.98
CA SER A 354 38.04 -17.42 7.65
C SER A 354 39.03 -18.23 6.83
N SER A 355 40.07 -17.56 6.29
CA SER A 355 41.29 -18.27 5.85
C SER A 355 42.27 -18.35 7.00
N SER A 356 41.91 -19.03 8.09
CA SER A 356 42.88 -19.69 8.99
C SER A 356 42.14 -20.52 10.04
N LEU A 357 42.43 -21.84 10.01
CA LEU A 357 42.18 -22.81 11.06
C LEU A 357 40.77 -23.41 11.19
N SER A 358 40.52 -24.51 10.56
CA SER A 358 40.28 -25.84 11.18
C SER A 358 39.42 -26.74 10.28
N ASP A 359 39.95 -27.92 10.03
CA ASP A 359 39.22 -29.07 9.47
C ASP A 359 38.02 -29.46 10.33
N HIS A 360 36.97 -29.92 9.66
CA HIS A 360 35.73 -30.48 10.18
C HIS A 360 34.64 -29.47 10.65
N ALA A 361 34.03 -28.81 9.68
CA ALA A 361 32.64 -28.35 9.85
C ALA A 361 31.85 -28.75 8.60
N THR A 362 30.87 -29.63 8.77
CA THR A 362 29.81 -29.90 7.79
C THR A 362 29.00 -28.62 7.65
N SER A 363 29.46 -27.73 6.77
CA SER A 363 28.67 -26.57 6.38
C SER A 363 27.51 -27.05 5.54
N HIS A 364 26.29 -27.01 6.09
CA HIS A 364 25.08 -27.04 5.26
C HIS A 364 25.19 -25.90 4.24
N PRO A 365 25.04 -26.15 2.93
CA PRO A 365 25.05 -25.09 1.95
C PRO A 365 23.97 -24.06 2.36
N ALA A 366 24.37 -22.82 2.51
CA ALA A 366 23.43 -21.74 2.86
C ALA A 366 22.27 -21.79 1.86
N ASP A 367 21.03 -21.82 2.36
CA ASP A 367 19.84 -21.91 1.52
C ASP A 367 19.82 -20.75 0.51
N THR A 368 20.06 -21.02 -0.75
CA THR A 368 19.93 -20.04 -1.83
C THR A 368 18.48 -19.64 -1.97
N LEU A 369 18.23 -18.33 -2.03
CA LEU A 369 16.90 -17.79 -2.24
C LEU A 369 16.74 -17.39 -3.71
N ALA A 370 15.53 -17.52 -4.24
CA ALA A 370 15.20 -17.07 -5.58
C ALA A 370 13.91 -16.22 -5.58
N LEU A 371 13.86 -15.24 -6.49
CA LEU A 371 12.64 -14.50 -6.78
C LEU A 371 11.67 -15.39 -7.55
N LYS A 372 10.39 -15.36 -7.19
CA LYS A 372 9.38 -16.19 -7.83
C LYS A 372 9.15 -15.80 -9.30
N PRO A 373 9.29 -16.74 -10.26
CA PRO A 373 8.91 -16.53 -11.66
C PRO A 373 7.43 -16.83 -11.92
N MET A 374 6.75 -17.51 -10.99
CA MET A 374 5.33 -17.92 -11.04
C MET A 374 4.80 -18.23 -9.64
N ASN A 375 3.47 -18.37 -9.48
CA ASN A 375 2.82 -18.57 -8.18
C ASN A 375 2.43 -20.03 -7.89
N CYS A 376 2.43 -20.91 -8.90
CA CYS A 376 1.90 -22.26 -8.80
C CYS A 376 2.50 -23.10 -7.66
N PRO A 377 3.83 -23.17 -7.39
CA PRO A 377 4.35 -23.94 -6.28
C PRO A 377 3.88 -23.44 -4.91
N ALA A 378 3.73 -22.11 -4.75
CA ALA A 378 3.23 -21.53 -3.52
C ALA A 378 1.74 -21.89 -3.28
N HIS A 379 0.92 -21.88 -4.32
CA HIS A 379 -0.48 -22.30 -4.22
C HIS A 379 -0.62 -23.81 -3.94
N CYS A 380 0.29 -24.64 -4.46
CA CYS A 380 0.36 -26.06 -4.09
C CYS A 380 0.67 -26.26 -2.60
N LEU A 381 1.61 -25.47 -2.02
CA LEU A 381 1.86 -25.49 -0.58
C LEU A 381 0.63 -25.06 0.22
N MET A 382 -0.12 -24.05 -0.24
CA MET A 382 -1.36 -23.64 0.42
C MET A 382 -2.45 -24.70 0.35
N PHE A 383 -2.55 -25.44 -0.75
CA PHE A 383 -3.46 -26.57 -0.87
C PHE A 383 -3.06 -27.68 0.11
N ALA A 384 -1.78 -28.05 0.16
CA ALA A 384 -1.24 -29.12 0.98
C ALA A 384 -1.22 -28.82 2.49
N HIS A 385 -1.36 -27.53 2.88
CA HIS A 385 -1.22 -27.10 4.28
C HIS A 385 -2.14 -27.85 5.27
N ARG A 386 -3.32 -28.31 4.80
CA ARG A 386 -4.25 -29.12 5.61
C ARG A 386 -4.96 -30.18 4.76
N PRO A 387 -5.44 -31.26 5.37
CA PRO A 387 -6.30 -32.21 4.68
C PRO A 387 -7.53 -31.53 4.07
N ARG A 388 -7.83 -31.86 2.82
CA ARG A 388 -8.96 -31.33 2.05
C ARG A 388 -10.04 -32.40 1.85
N SER A 389 -11.28 -31.96 1.74
CA SER A 389 -12.41 -32.82 1.37
C SER A 389 -12.86 -32.50 -0.06
N TRP A 390 -13.41 -33.47 -0.77
CA TRP A 390 -14.03 -33.29 -2.09
C TRP A 390 -15.09 -32.16 -2.11
N ARG A 391 -15.74 -31.90 -0.97
CA ARG A 391 -16.73 -30.81 -0.84
C ARG A 391 -16.13 -29.42 -0.86
N GLU A 392 -14.84 -29.31 -0.71
CA GLU A 392 -14.11 -28.02 -0.79
C GLU A 392 -13.62 -27.73 -2.21
N LEU A 393 -13.76 -28.69 -3.12
CA LEU A 393 -13.40 -28.56 -4.53
C LEU A 393 -14.61 -28.11 -5.36
N PRO A 394 -14.41 -27.27 -6.36
CA PRO A 394 -13.13 -26.68 -6.79
C PRO A 394 -12.64 -25.57 -5.84
N LEU A 395 -11.36 -25.61 -5.49
CA LEU A 395 -10.68 -24.52 -4.76
C LEU A 395 -10.01 -23.59 -5.78
N ARG A 396 -10.43 -22.33 -5.80
CA ARG A 396 -9.94 -21.32 -6.76
C ARG A 396 -9.14 -20.25 -6.02
N LEU A 397 -7.83 -20.16 -6.29
CA LEU A 397 -6.91 -19.18 -5.71
C LEU A 397 -6.43 -18.22 -6.80
N ALA A 398 -6.36 -16.92 -6.49
CA ALA A 398 -5.85 -15.89 -7.40
C ALA A 398 -4.80 -15.01 -6.70
N ASP A 399 -3.63 -14.84 -7.30
CA ASP A 399 -2.54 -13.98 -6.81
C ASP A 399 -2.18 -12.94 -7.88
N PHE A 400 -2.37 -11.66 -7.54
CA PHE A 400 -2.04 -10.53 -8.42
C PHE A 400 -0.65 -9.96 -8.12
N GLY A 401 0.24 -10.76 -7.54
CA GLY A 401 1.58 -10.37 -7.12
C GLY A 401 2.56 -10.20 -8.29
N ALA A 402 3.68 -9.55 -7.98
CA ALA A 402 4.78 -9.40 -8.93
C ALA A 402 5.52 -10.72 -9.15
N LEU A 403 5.85 -10.99 -10.40
CA LEU A 403 6.67 -12.10 -10.86
C LEU A 403 7.98 -11.58 -11.46
N HIS A 404 9.03 -12.37 -11.40
CA HIS A 404 10.37 -11.97 -11.83
C HIS A 404 10.98 -13.03 -12.74
N ARG A 405 11.39 -12.62 -13.95
CA ARG A 405 12.07 -13.50 -14.92
C ARG A 405 13.36 -12.85 -15.40
N ALA A 406 14.44 -13.61 -15.43
CA ALA A 406 15.77 -13.12 -15.84
C ALA A 406 15.89 -13.03 -17.37
N GLU A 407 14.94 -12.36 -18.01
CA GLU A 407 14.88 -12.16 -19.45
C GLU A 407 16.19 -11.53 -20.00
N ALA A 408 16.69 -12.04 -21.11
CA ALA A 408 17.85 -11.48 -21.78
C ALA A 408 17.59 -10.02 -22.21
N SER A 409 18.61 -9.15 -22.13
CA SER A 409 18.44 -7.72 -22.43
C SER A 409 17.92 -7.46 -23.84
N GLY A 410 18.30 -8.29 -24.82
CA GLY A 410 17.85 -8.17 -26.22
C GLY A 410 16.41 -8.62 -26.47
N SER A 411 15.78 -9.34 -25.52
CA SER A 411 14.39 -9.79 -25.62
C SER A 411 13.37 -8.83 -25.01
N LEU A 412 13.83 -7.78 -24.29
CA LEU A 412 12.95 -6.81 -23.67
C LEU A 412 12.23 -5.97 -24.72
N GLY A 413 10.92 -5.75 -24.55
CA GLY A 413 10.06 -5.09 -25.55
C GLY A 413 9.09 -4.08 -24.93
N GLY A 414 9.57 -2.98 -24.35
CA GLY A 414 8.71 -2.00 -23.70
C GLY A 414 7.84 -2.65 -22.63
N LEU A 415 6.52 -2.42 -22.65
CA LEU A 415 5.58 -3.03 -21.70
C LEU A 415 5.24 -4.49 -22.04
N THR A 416 5.58 -4.97 -23.23
CA THR A 416 5.17 -6.31 -23.66
C THR A 416 6.06 -7.43 -23.15
N ARG A 417 7.32 -7.15 -22.76
CA ARG A 417 8.25 -8.12 -22.18
C ARG A 417 9.18 -7.48 -21.18
N LEU A 418 9.01 -7.82 -19.90
CA LEU A 418 9.66 -7.21 -18.74
C LEU A 418 10.31 -8.28 -17.86
N ARG A 419 11.29 -7.87 -17.07
CA ARG A 419 11.92 -8.73 -16.04
C ARG A 419 11.14 -8.80 -14.74
N CYS A 420 10.36 -7.77 -14.43
CA CYS A 420 9.42 -7.72 -13.32
C CYS A 420 8.06 -7.26 -13.85
N PHE A 421 7.03 -8.05 -13.65
CA PHE A 421 5.69 -7.77 -14.14
C PHE A 421 4.64 -8.32 -13.19
N GLN A 422 3.44 -7.82 -13.27
CA GLN A 422 2.28 -8.35 -12.55
C GLN A 422 1.46 -9.24 -13.45
N GLN A 423 0.92 -10.31 -12.89
CA GLN A 423 0.05 -11.23 -13.61
C GLN A 423 -1.24 -11.46 -12.81
N ASP A 424 -2.36 -11.63 -13.50
CA ASP A 424 -3.62 -12.07 -12.91
C ASP A 424 -3.65 -13.60 -12.81
N ASP A 425 -2.68 -14.14 -12.09
CA ASP A 425 -2.37 -15.55 -12.02
C ASP A 425 -3.30 -16.29 -11.05
N ALA A 426 -4.00 -17.30 -11.55
CA ALA A 426 -4.93 -18.05 -10.75
C ALA A 426 -4.80 -19.57 -10.98
N HIS A 427 -5.05 -20.33 -9.90
CA HIS A 427 -4.97 -21.78 -9.89
C HIS A 427 -6.27 -22.36 -9.36
N ILE A 428 -6.85 -23.30 -10.10
CA ILE A 428 -8.05 -24.03 -9.72
C ILE A 428 -7.66 -25.47 -9.43
N PHE A 429 -7.83 -25.89 -8.20
CA PHE A 429 -7.68 -27.28 -7.80
C PHE A 429 -9.06 -27.93 -7.86
N CYS A 430 -9.27 -28.88 -8.77
CA CYS A 430 -10.55 -29.52 -8.98
C CYS A 430 -10.42 -31.04 -9.06
N ALA A 431 -11.54 -31.72 -8.85
CA ALA A 431 -11.64 -33.15 -9.12
C ALA A 431 -11.76 -33.41 -10.63
N PRO A 432 -11.33 -34.58 -11.13
CA PRO A 432 -11.38 -34.88 -12.58
C PRO A 432 -12.75 -34.71 -13.21
N ASP A 433 -13.83 -35.00 -12.49
CA ASP A 433 -15.22 -34.86 -12.95
C ASP A 433 -15.68 -33.39 -13.05
N GLN A 434 -14.99 -32.45 -12.39
CA GLN A 434 -15.28 -31.01 -12.44
C GLN A 434 -14.53 -30.29 -13.57
N LEU A 435 -13.59 -30.95 -14.22
CA LEU A 435 -12.64 -30.34 -15.15
C LEU A 435 -13.31 -29.59 -16.30
N GLU A 436 -14.25 -30.20 -16.98
CA GLU A 436 -14.97 -29.63 -18.13
C GLU A 436 -15.73 -28.34 -17.75
N THR A 437 -16.45 -28.39 -16.62
CA THR A 437 -17.19 -27.23 -16.11
C THR A 437 -16.25 -26.08 -15.75
N GLU A 438 -15.08 -26.36 -15.15
CA GLU A 438 -14.11 -25.32 -14.79
C GLU A 438 -13.45 -24.69 -16.02
N ILE A 439 -13.17 -25.47 -17.08
CA ILE A 439 -12.63 -24.94 -18.33
C ILE A 439 -13.65 -24.04 -19.03
N GLN A 440 -14.92 -24.47 -19.13
CA GLN A 440 -15.99 -23.64 -19.68
C GLN A 440 -16.13 -22.32 -18.90
N GLY A 441 -16.09 -22.41 -17.54
CA GLY A 441 -16.09 -21.22 -16.69
C GLY A 441 -14.90 -20.28 -16.92
N CYS A 442 -13.72 -20.82 -17.24
CA CYS A 442 -12.54 -20.03 -17.61
C CYS A 442 -12.72 -19.34 -18.97
N LEU A 443 -13.23 -20.03 -19.96
CA LEU A 443 -13.51 -19.48 -21.31
C LEU A 443 -14.58 -18.37 -21.26
N ASP A 444 -15.66 -18.59 -20.50
CA ASP A 444 -16.69 -17.57 -20.28
C ASP A 444 -16.15 -16.32 -19.57
N PHE A 445 -15.25 -16.52 -18.62
CA PHE A 445 -14.60 -15.40 -17.97
C PHE A 445 -13.77 -14.58 -18.96
N LEU A 446 -12.98 -15.27 -19.76
CA LEU A 446 -12.16 -14.67 -20.79
C LEU A 446 -13.01 -13.85 -21.78
N ARG A 447 -14.10 -14.44 -22.32
CA ARG A 447 -15.03 -13.74 -23.19
C ARG A 447 -15.58 -12.48 -22.55
N SER A 448 -16.04 -12.56 -21.30
CA SER A 448 -16.63 -11.42 -20.60
C SER A 448 -15.64 -10.25 -20.42
N VAL A 449 -14.38 -10.53 -20.12
CA VAL A 449 -13.35 -9.51 -19.94
C VAL A 449 -12.97 -8.87 -21.28
N TYR A 450 -12.69 -9.68 -22.31
CA TYR A 450 -12.27 -9.14 -23.61
C TYR A 450 -13.38 -8.39 -24.34
N THR A 451 -14.64 -8.77 -24.15
CA THR A 451 -15.79 -8.00 -24.65
C THR A 451 -15.84 -6.61 -24.03
N VAL A 452 -15.64 -6.51 -22.70
CA VAL A 452 -15.61 -5.21 -22.00
C VAL A 452 -14.42 -4.36 -22.45
N LEU A 453 -13.26 -4.97 -22.71
CA LEU A 453 -12.07 -4.28 -23.21
C LEU A 453 -12.15 -3.93 -24.70
N GLY A 454 -13.13 -4.47 -25.41
CA GLY A 454 -13.34 -4.22 -26.84
C GLY A 454 -12.35 -4.97 -27.75
N PHE A 455 -11.76 -6.07 -27.27
CA PHE A 455 -10.84 -6.89 -28.06
C PHE A 455 -11.51 -8.04 -28.78
N SER A 456 -11.12 -8.23 -30.04
CA SER A 456 -11.23 -9.50 -30.72
C SER A 456 -10.00 -10.35 -30.45
N PHE A 457 -10.18 -11.64 -30.22
CA PHE A 457 -9.11 -12.56 -29.90
C PHE A 457 -9.18 -13.85 -30.72
N ARG A 458 -8.07 -14.58 -30.80
CA ARG A 458 -7.98 -15.90 -31.35
C ARG A 458 -7.50 -16.88 -30.32
N LEU A 459 -7.97 -18.11 -30.39
CA LEU A 459 -7.57 -19.18 -29.49
C LEU A 459 -6.65 -20.15 -30.22
N ALA A 460 -5.67 -20.68 -29.52
CA ALA A 460 -4.81 -21.75 -30.02
C ALA A 460 -4.79 -22.89 -28.98
N LEU A 461 -5.09 -24.11 -29.44
CA LEU A 461 -4.97 -25.32 -28.65
C LEU A 461 -3.61 -25.96 -28.94
N SER A 462 -2.73 -25.97 -27.96
CA SER A 462 -1.44 -26.65 -28.05
C SER A 462 -1.54 -28.04 -27.44
N THR A 463 -1.25 -29.07 -28.26
CA THR A 463 -1.33 -30.47 -27.85
C THR A 463 0.02 -30.96 -27.30
N ARG A 464 0.02 -32.17 -26.71
CA ARG A 464 1.20 -32.79 -26.13
C ARG A 464 2.38 -32.84 -27.10
N PRO A 465 3.61 -32.55 -26.63
CA PRO A 465 4.81 -32.74 -27.42
C PRO A 465 5.19 -34.23 -27.52
N SER A 466 6.19 -34.51 -28.38
CA SER A 466 6.73 -35.87 -28.54
C SER A 466 7.34 -36.48 -27.28
N SER A 467 7.81 -35.66 -26.36
CA SER A 467 8.36 -36.06 -25.05
C SER A 467 7.50 -35.43 -23.94
N PHE A 468 6.80 -36.25 -23.19
CA PHE A 468 5.88 -35.85 -22.11
C PHE A 468 5.97 -36.82 -20.92
N LEU A 469 5.53 -36.38 -19.75
CA LEU A 469 5.45 -37.17 -18.53
C LEU A 469 4.00 -37.60 -18.25
N GLY A 470 3.83 -38.74 -17.64
CA GLY A 470 2.54 -39.29 -17.23
C GLY A 470 1.95 -40.29 -18.21
N GLU A 471 0.72 -40.77 -17.93
CA GLU A 471 0.05 -41.77 -18.73
C GLU A 471 -0.57 -41.20 -20.01
N PRO A 472 -0.33 -41.78 -21.20
CA PRO A 472 -0.87 -41.27 -22.45
C PRO A 472 -2.41 -41.13 -22.46
N CYS A 473 -3.10 -42.02 -21.79
CA CYS A 473 -4.56 -42.04 -21.77
C CYS A 473 -5.13 -40.80 -21.00
N LEU A 474 -4.48 -40.30 -19.98
CA LEU A 474 -4.86 -39.05 -19.29
C LEU A 474 -4.68 -37.84 -20.20
N TRP A 475 -3.63 -37.84 -21.02
CA TRP A 475 -3.40 -36.79 -22.00
C TRP A 475 -4.44 -36.77 -23.08
N ASP A 476 -4.77 -37.96 -23.65
CA ASP A 476 -5.78 -38.09 -24.68
C ASP A 476 -7.16 -37.66 -24.17
N GLN A 477 -7.53 -37.99 -22.93
CA GLN A 477 -8.76 -37.50 -22.30
C GLN A 477 -8.79 -36.02 -22.13
N ALA A 478 -7.68 -35.43 -21.63
CA ALA A 478 -7.57 -33.99 -21.39
C ALA A 478 -7.62 -33.19 -22.74
N GLU A 479 -6.92 -33.66 -23.77
CA GLU A 479 -7.03 -33.07 -25.14
C GLU A 479 -8.48 -33.08 -25.65
N GLN A 480 -9.19 -34.16 -25.49
CA GLN A 480 -10.60 -34.27 -25.87
C GLN A 480 -11.50 -33.32 -25.09
N VAL A 481 -11.24 -33.15 -23.78
CA VAL A 481 -11.99 -32.19 -22.93
C VAL A 481 -11.75 -30.76 -23.39
N LEU A 482 -10.48 -30.37 -23.63
CA LEU A 482 -10.15 -29.02 -24.11
C LEU A 482 -10.75 -28.76 -25.52
N GLN A 483 -10.65 -29.74 -26.45
CA GLN A 483 -11.20 -29.61 -27.77
C GLN A 483 -12.73 -29.43 -27.74
N ARG A 484 -13.43 -30.26 -26.98
CA ARG A 484 -14.90 -30.14 -26.82
C ARG A 484 -15.29 -28.79 -26.25
N ALA A 485 -14.57 -28.33 -25.19
CA ALA A 485 -14.84 -27.05 -24.58
C ALA A 485 -14.65 -25.87 -25.59
N LEU A 486 -13.67 -25.96 -26.50
CA LEU A 486 -13.44 -24.95 -27.53
C LEU A 486 -14.52 -25.01 -28.63
N GLU A 487 -14.94 -26.21 -29.04
CA GLU A 487 -16.02 -26.41 -30.00
C GLU A 487 -17.35 -25.82 -29.48
N GLU A 488 -17.69 -26.07 -28.20
CA GLU A 488 -18.87 -25.52 -27.56
C GLU A 488 -18.77 -24.00 -27.35
N PHE A 489 -17.56 -23.47 -27.11
CA PHE A 489 -17.33 -22.05 -26.93
C PHE A 489 -17.65 -21.24 -28.20
N GLY A 490 -17.45 -21.80 -29.39
CA GLY A 490 -17.88 -21.22 -30.65
C GLY A 490 -17.04 -20.09 -31.24
N GLU A 491 -15.91 -19.75 -30.61
CA GLU A 491 -14.94 -18.76 -31.14
C GLU A 491 -13.92 -19.45 -32.06
N PRO A 492 -13.34 -18.75 -33.05
CA PRO A 492 -12.30 -19.30 -33.92
C PRO A 492 -11.07 -19.77 -33.13
N TRP A 493 -10.66 -21.00 -33.36
CA TRP A 493 -9.44 -21.55 -32.75
C TRP A 493 -8.59 -22.30 -33.75
N GLU A 494 -7.30 -22.40 -33.49
CA GLU A 494 -6.28 -23.08 -34.29
C GLU A 494 -5.65 -24.20 -33.47
N LEU A 495 -5.29 -25.31 -34.14
CA LEU A 495 -4.56 -26.40 -33.50
C LEU A 495 -3.06 -26.22 -33.72
N ASN A 496 -2.28 -26.20 -32.63
CA ASN A 496 -0.81 -26.21 -32.65
C ASN A 496 -0.27 -27.56 -32.17
N PRO A 497 -0.03 -28.51 -33.07
CA PRO A 497 0.40 -29.85 -32.69
C PRO A 497 1.82 -29.83 -32.08
N GLY A 498 1.96 -30.38 -30.88
CA GLY A 498 3.25 -30.57 -30.23
C GLY A 498 3.88 -29.32 -29.62
N ASP A 499 3.13 -28.21 -29.59
CA ASP A 499 3.61 -26.92 -29.02
C ASP A 499 3.09 -26.66 -27.59
N GLY A 500 2.77 -27.73 -26.86
CA GLY A 500 2.42 -27.64 -25.44
C GLY A 500 3.56 -26.99 -24.66
N ALA A 501 3.24 -26.14 -23.69
CA ALA A 501 4.18 -25.27 -23.01
C ALA A 501 5.41 -26.01 -22.50
N PHE A 502 6.57 -25.65 -23.04
CA PHE A 502 7.87 -26.00 -22.51
C PHE A 502 8.31 -24.92 -21.52
N TYR A 503 8.48 -25.28 -20.27
CA TYR A 503 9.28 -24.46 -19.38
C TYR A 503 10.74 -24.94 -19.46
N GLY A 504 11.50 -24.46 -20.48
CA GLY A 504 12.94 -24.68 -20.65
C GLY A 504 13.35 -25.68 -21.75
N PRO A 505 14.54 -25.51 -22.38
CA PRO A 505 15.07 -26.41 -23.38
C PRO A 505 15.53 -27.72 -22.74
N LYS A 506 14.81 -28.79 -23.01
CA LYS A 506 15.02 -30.20 -22.62
C LYS A 506 14.31 -30.69 -21.36
N ALA A 507 13.19 -31.31 -21.60
CA ALA A 507 12.52 -32.34 -20.80
C ALA A 507 11.68 -31.91 -19.59
N SER A 508 10.41 -32.25 -19.62
CA SER A 508 9.59 -32.89 -18.61
C SER A 508 8.50 -32.14 -17.84
N VAL A 509 8.05 -30.97 -18.20
CA VAL A 509 6.73 -30.49 -17.76
C VAL A 509 5.97 -29.98 -18.97
N SER A 510 5.28 -30.87 -19.64
CA SER A 510 4.40 -30.52 -20.74
C SER A 510 3.00 -30.29 -20.19
N LEU A 511 2.38 -29.15 -20.52
CA LEU A 511 1.03 -28.80 -20.16
C LEU A 511 0.20 -28.66 -21.44
N LEU A 512 -1.00 -29.21 -21.41
CA LEU A 512 -2.03 -28.91 -22.42
C LEU A 512 -2.54 -27.51 -22.19
N GLN A 513 -2.54 -26.67 -23.22
CA GLN A 513 -2.90 -25.26 -23.02
C GLN A 513 -3.79 -24.71 -24.13
N ILE A 514 -4.64 -23.78 -23.74
CA ILE A 514 -5.36 -22.87 -24.62
C ILE A 514 -4.72 -21.51 -24.47
N ASP A 515 -4.10 -20.98 -25.52
CA ASP A 515 -3.52 -19.65 -25.55
C ASP A 515 -4.44 -18.65 -26.23
N VAL A 516 -4.43 -17.44 -25.70
CA VAL A 516 -5.23 -16.32 -26.20
C VAL A 516 -4.32 -15.30 -26.84
N HIS A 517 -4.48 -15.09 -28.14
CA HIS A 517 -3.70 -14.16 -28.92
C HIS A 517 -4.47 -12.88 -29.23
N LEU A 518 -3.89 -11.74 -28.86
CA LEU A 518 -4.32 -10.40 -29.28
C LEU A 518 -3.37 -9.85 -30.33
N ARG A 519 -3.85 -8.93 -31.14
CA ARG A 519 -3.03 -8.18 -32.09
C ARG A 519 -2.89 -6.74 -31.64
N ASP A 520 -1.66 -6.20 -31.67
CA ASP A 520 -1.40 -4.79 -31.44
C ASP A 520 -1.78 -3.93 -32.68
N ALA A 521 -1.62 -2.63 -32.57
CA ALA A 521 -1.93 -1.69 -33.65
C ALA A 521 -1.12 -1.92 -34.94
N LEU A 522 0.04 -2.58 -34.84
CA LEU A 522 0.87 -2.98 -35.98
C LEU A 522 0.53 -4.39 -36.51
N GLY A 523 -0.47 -5.04 -35.92
CA GLY A 523 -0.89 -6.40 -36.30
C GLY A 523 0.00 -7.53 -35.75
N ARG A 524 0.94 -7.24 -34.85
CA ARG A 524 1.82 -8.24 -34.23
C ARG A 524 1.02 -9.05 -33.22
N PRO A 525 1.12 -10.40 -33.23
CA PRO A 525 0.42 -11.23 -32.26
C PRO A 525 1.13 -11.18 -30.90
N HIS A 526 0.35 -11.09 -29.83
CA HIS A 526 0.81 -11.19 -28.45
C HIS A 526 -0.04 -12.22 -27.70
N GLN A 527 0.61 -13.23 -27.14
CA GLN A 527 -0.01 -14.14 -26.19
C GLN A 527 -0.32 -13.36 -24.91
N CYS A 528 -1.58 -13.24 -24.55
CA CYS A 528 -2.04 -12.55 -23.36
C CYS A 528 -2.62 -13.53 -22.34
N GLY A 529 -3.79 -14.08 -22.56
CA GLY A 529 -4.39 -15.08 -21.69
C GLY A 529 -3.86 -16.49 -21.94
N THR A 530 -3.98 -17.34 -20.92
CA THR A 530 -3.69 -18.77 -21.04
C THR A 530 -4.52 -19.58 -20.06
N ILE A 531 -4.88 -20.81 -20.45
CA ILE A 531 -5.52 -21.84 -19.61
C ILE A 531 -4.70 -23.11 -19.81
N GLN A 532 -4.13 -23.66 -18.75
CA GLN A 532 -3.21 -24.80 -18.81
C GLN A 532 -3.66 -25.89 -17.83
N LEU A 533 -3.67 -27.14 -18.27
CA LEU A 533 -3.98 -28.30 -17.42
C LEU A 533 -2.70 -28.94 -16.92
N ASP A 534 -2.60 -29.10 -15.61
CA ASP A 534 -1.43 -29.63 -14.94
C ASP A 534 -1.80 -30.85 -14.06
N PHE A 535 -1.22 -31.99 -14.43
CA PHE A 535 -1.27 -33.22 -13.70
C PHE A 535 0.05 -33.51 -12.93
N GLN A 536 1.11 -32.70 -13.20
CA GLN A 536 2.46 -32.94 -12.67
C GLN A 536 2.71 -32.31 -11.31
N LEU A 537 2.33 -31.06 -11.12
CA LEU A 537 2.48 -30.41 -9.80
C LEU A 537 1.71 -31.16 -8.70
N PRO A 538 0.47 -31.67 -8.93
CA PRO A 538 -0.18 -32.53 -7.96
C PRO A 538 0.61 -33.80 -7.60
N LEU A 539 1.32 -34.38 -8.54
CA LEU A 539 2.22 -35.54 -8.31
C LEU A 539 3.47 -35.11 -7.52
N ARG A 540 4.16 -34.06 -7.93
CA ARG A 540 5.42 -33.60 -7.33
C ARG A 540 5.25 -33.10 -5.90
N PHE A 541 4.13 -32.44 -5.60
CA PHE A 541 3.78 -31.97 -4.25
C PHE A 541 2.97 -32.98 -3.43
N ASP A 542 2.72 -34.19 -3.97
CA ASP A 542 1.86 -35.23 -3.37
C ASP A 542 0.51 -34.67 -2.86
N LEU A 543 -0.14 -33.87 -3.68
CA LEU A 543 -1.43 -33.24 -3.31
C LEU A 543 -2.52 -34.30 -3.26
N GLN A 544 -3.27 -34.34 -2.18
CA GLN A 544 -4.36 -35.28 -1.97
C GLN A 544 -5.57 -34.60 -1.34
N TYR A 545 -6.74 -35.08 -1.69
CA TYR A 545 -7.99 -34.76 -1.00
C TYR A 545 -8.77 -36.06 -0.69
N LYS A 546 -9.65 -35.98 0.29
CA LYS A 546 -10.52 -37.11 0.63
C LYS A 546 -11.70 -37.14 -0.32
N GLY A 547 -11.73 -38.13 -1.21
CA GLY A 547 -12.80 -38.35 -2.20
C GLY A 547 -14.14 -38.71 -1.58
N GLN A 548 -15.18 -38.88 -2.40
CA GLN A 548 -16.54 -39.20 -1.95
C GLN A 548 -16.60 -40.56 -1.24
N ALA A 549 -15.83 -41.53 -1.75
CA ALA A 549 -15.74 -42.87 -1.18
C ALA A 549 -14.86 -42.92 0.08
N GLY A 550 -14.28 -41.80 0.52
CA GLY A 550 -13.40 -41.71 1.68
C GLY A 550 -11.94 -42.06 1.42
N ALA A 551 -11.61 -42.49 0.20
CA ALA A 551 -10.23 -42.75 -0.26
C ALA A 551 -9.50 -41.44 -0.59
N PRO A 552 -8.15 -41.42 -0.48
CA PRO A 552 -7.36 -40.30 -0.96
C PRO A 552 -7.38 -40.27 -2.51
N GLU A 553 -7.69 -39.12 -3.07
CA GLU A 553 -7.70 -38.86 -4.50
C GLU A 553 -6.80 -37.65 -4.81
N ARG A 554 -6.31 -37.55 -6.05
CA ARG A 554 -5.39 -36.50 -6.50
C ARG A 554 -6.17 -35.46 -7.31
N PRO A 555 -6.04 -34.14 -6.99
CA PRO A 555 -6.68 -33.10 -7.77
C PRO A 555 -5.97 -32.89 -9.12
N VAL A 556 -6.69 -32.27 -10.06
CA VAL A 556 -6.11 -31.64 -11.25
C VAL A 556 -5.95 -30.16 -10.98
N VAL A 557 -4.89 -29.55 -11.49
CA VAL A 557 -4.66 -28.10 -11.37
C VAL A 557 -4.87 -27.46 -12.74
N ILE A 558 -5.70 -26.41 -12.77
CA ILE A 558 -5.87 -25.54 -13.92
C ILE A 558 -5.13 -24.24 -13.62
N HIS A 559 -4.06 -23.95 -14.34
CA HIS A 559 -3.38 -22.65 -14.32
C HIS A 559 -4.11 -21.71 -15.27
N ARG A 560 -4.37 -20.50 -14.84
CA ARG A 560 -5.14 -19.56 -15.64
C ARG A 560 -4.71 -18.12 -15.41
N ALA A 561 -4.51 -17.41 -16.52
CA ALA A 561 -4.42 -15.95 -16.56
C ALA A 561 -5.34 -15.44 -17.69
N VAL A 562 -6.14 -14.41 -17.40
CA VAL A 562 -7.01 -13.78 -18.41
C VAL A 562 -6.29 -12.64 -19.10
N LEU A 563 -5.68 -11.74 -18.33
CA LEU A 563 -4.91 -10.61 -18.85
C LEU A 563 -3.48 -11.02 -19.23
N GLY A 564 -2.95 -12.06 -18.58
CA GLY A 564 -1.53 -12.40 -18.61
C GLY A 564 -0.71 -11.36 -17.87
N SER A 565 0.39 -10.84 -18.46
CA SER A 565 1.06 -9.67 -17.88
C SER A 565 0.16 -8.44 -17.99
N VAL A 566 -0.13 -7.82 -16.86
CA VAL A 566 -0.96 -6.60 -16.80
C VAL A 566 -0.32 -5.48 -17.61
N GLU A 567 1.00 -5.35 -17.56
CA GLU A 567 1.75 -4.35 -18.31
C GLU A 567 1.64 -4.57 -19.82
N ARG A 568 1.72 -5.84 -20.28
CA ARG A 568 1.50 -6.19 -21.70
C ARG A 568 0.09 -5.84 -22.14
N MET A 569 -0.91 -6.20 -21.34
CA MET A 569 -2.31 -5.88 -21.63
C MET A 569 -2.53 -4.37 -21.70
N LEU A 570 -1.94 -3.58 -20.76
CA LEU A 570 -1.98 -2.12 -20.79
C LEU A 570 -1.32 -1.56 -22.06
N GLY A 571 -0.17 -2.11 -22.47
CA GLY A 571 0.51 -1.70 -23.69
C GLY A 571 -0.35 -1.90 -24.93
N VAL A 572 -0.90 -3.10 -25.10
CA VAL A 572 -1.77 -3.45 -26.25
C VAL A 572 -3.05 -2.61 -26.23
N LEU A 573 -3.64 -2.39 -25.05
CA LEU A 573 -4.86 -1.58 -24.90
C LEU A 573 -4.59 -0.11 -25.19
N ALA A 574 -3.47 0.45 -24.74
CA ALA A 574 -3.08 1.83 -25.02
C ALA A 574 -2.89 2.05 -26.53
N GLU A 575 -2.24 1.11 -27.22
CA GLU A 575 -2.09 1.15 -28.67
C GLU A 575 -3.43 1.05 -29.39
N SER A 576 -4.30 0.12 -28.97
CA SER A 576 -5.64 -0.08 -29.54
C SER A 576 -6.52 1.18 -29.41
N CYS A 577 -6.44 1.87 -28.27
CA CYS A 577 -7.18 3.10 -28.00
C CYS A 577 -6.51 4.34 -28.62
N GLY A 578 -5.29 4.25 -29.16
CA GLY A 578 -4.51 5.40 -29.61
C GLY A 578 -4.28 6.45 -28.51
N GLY A 579 -4.18 6.01 -27.26
CA GLY A 579 -4.08 6.85 -26.06
C GLY A 579 -5.40 7.48 -25.59
N LYS A 580 -6.49 7.27 -26.32
CA LYS A 580 -7.84 7.77 -25.97
C LYS A 580 -8.58 6.73 -25.15
N TRP A 581 -8.30 6.64 -23.87
CA TRP A 581 -8.90 5.67 -22.97
C TRP A 581 -10.44 5.80 -22.89
N PRO A 582 -11.17 4.69 -22.78
CA PRO A 582 -12.59 4.73 -22.41
C PRO A 582 -12.79 5.41 -21.07
N LEU A 583 -13.91 6.09 -20.84
CA LEU A 583 -14.19 6.85 -19.62
C LEU A 583 -13.90 6.05 -18.34
N TRP A 584 -14.35 4.80 -18.26
CA TRP A 584 -14.21 3.93 -17.08
C TRP A 584 -12.78 3.45 -16.80
N LEU A 585 -11.85 3.57 -17.77
CA LEU A 585 -10.42 3.25 -17.63
C LEU A 585 -9.53 4.50 -17.65
N SER A 586 -10.07 5.66 -18.01
CA SER A 586 -9.28 6.87 -18.23
C SER A 586 -8.73 7.43 -16.93
N PRO A 587 -7.42 7.73 -16.86
CA PRO A 587 -6.86 8.51 -15.76
C PRO A 587 -7.22 10.00 -15.87
N PHE A 588 -7.73 10.47 -17.04
CA PHE A 588 -8.11 11.85 -17.34
C PHE A 588 -9.58 11.90 -17.76
N GLN A 589 -10.50 11.72 -16.78
CA GLN A 589 -11.93 11.63 -17.09
C GLN A 589 -12.56 13.00 -17.32
N VAL A 590 -12.42 13.90 -16.37
CA VAL A 590 -13.03 15.23 -16.43
C VAL A 590 -12.01 16.29 -16.04
N VAL A 591 -12.05 17.45 -16.69
CA VAL A 591 -11.36 18.64 -16.23
C VAL A 591 -12.34 19.80 -16.16
N VAL A 592 -12.35 20.53 -15.03
CA VAL A 592 -13.17 21.74 -14.87
C VAL A 592 -12.30 22.96 -15.21
N ILE A 593 -12.81 23.83 -16.09
CA ILE A 593 -12.08 24.99 -16.61
C ILE A 593 -12.92 26.24 -16.33
N PRO A 594 -12.58 27.05 -15.30
CA PRO A 594 -13.25 28.34 -15.07
C PRO A 594 -12.88 29.35 -16.17
N VAL A 595 -13.84 30.16 -16.64
CA VAL A 595 -13.59 31.20 -17.65
C VAL A 595 -12.71 32.32 -17.08
N GLY A 596 -12.96 32.72 -15.83
CA GLY A 596 -12.21 33.73 -15.11
C GLY A 596 -11.97 33.35 -13.66
N THR A 597 -11.23 34.17 -12.92
CA THR A 597 -10.89 33.94 -11.51
C THR A 597 -12.13 33.99 -10.59
N GLU A 598 -13.15 34.78 -10.94
CA GLU A 598 -14.40 34.86 -10.18
C GLU A 598 -15.21 33.56 -10.16
N GLN A 599 -15.02 32.69 -11.16
CA GLN A 599 -15.69 31.39 -11.27
C GLN A 599 -14.89 30.24 -10.66
N GLU A 600 -13.71 30.50 -10.12
CA GLU A 600 -12.83 29.47 -9.60
C GLU A 600 -13.43 28.71 -8.41
N GLU A 601 -14.15 29.41 -7.54
CA GLU A 601 -14.81 28.79 -6.38
C GLU A 601 -15.91 27.81 -6.82
N TYR A 602 -16.73 28.19 -7.79
CA TYR A 602 -17.74 27.29 -8.36
C TYR A 602 -17.10 26.12 -9.11
N ALA A 603 -16.01 26.36 -9.82
CA ALA A 603 -15.24 25.29 -10.48
C ALA A 603 -14.69 24.29 -9.46
N ARG A 604 -14.19 24.76 -8.31
CA ARG A 604 -13.75 23.88 -7.19
C ARG A 604 -14.92 23.11 -6.57
N GLU A 605 -16.10 23.72 -6.48
CA GLU A 605 -17.31 23.02 -6.03
C GLU A 605 -17.68 21.89 -7.01
N ALA A 606 -17.69 22.19 -8.32
CA ALA A 606 -17.96 21.19 -9.36
C ALA A 606 -16.93 20.05 -9.32
N GLN A 607 -15.64 20.37 -9.17
CA GLN A 607 -14.58 19.37 -9.01
C GLN A 607 -14.84 18.46 -7.79
N ARG A 608 -15.12 19.04 -6.62
CA ARG A 608 -15.41 18.27 -5.39
C ARG A 608 -16.62 17.35 -5.56
N ARG A 609 -17.68 17.79 -6.24
CA ARG A 609 -18.85 16.94 -6.49
C ARG A 609 -18.55 15.77 -7.41
N LEU A 610 -17.76 16.00 -8.48
CA LEU A 610 -17.30 14.94 -9.38
C LEU A 610 -16.43 13.94 -8.65
N GLN A 611 -15.48 14.40 -7.84
CA GLN A 611 -14.61 13.55 -7.02
C GLN A 611 -15.38 12.76 -5.96
N ALA A 612 -16.31 13.39 -5.25
CA ALA A 612 -17.17 12.72 -4.27
C ALA A 612 -18.07 11.64 -4.92
N ALA A 613 -18.39 11.78 -6.19
CA ALA A 613 -19.10 10.78 -6.97
C ALA A 613 -18.19 9.63 -7.50
N GLY A 614 -16.87 9.68 -7.26
CA GLY A 614 -15.91 8.65 -7.70
C GLY A 614 -15.36 8.86 -9.11
N LEU A 615 -15.49 10.07 -9.68
CA LEU A 615 -14.90 10.41 -10.98
C LEU A 615 -13.53 11.06 -10.81
N VAL A 616 -12.58 10.75 -11.68
CA VAL A 616 -11.28 11.43 -11.74
C VAL A 616 -11.48 12.82 -12.33
N CYS A 617 -11.25 13.86 -11.53
CA CYS A 617 -11.52 15.22 -11.96
C CYS A 617 -10.38 16.18 -11.55
N ASP A 618 -9.87 16.91 -12.53
CA ASP A 618 -8.87 17.95 -12.36
C ASP A 618 -9.49 19.35 -12.52
N LEU A 619 -8.81 20.35 -11.97
CA LEU A 619 -9.15 21.75 -12.12
C LEU A 619 -8.03 22.47 -12.88
N ASP A 620 -8.36 23.09 -13.99
CA ASP A 620 -7.45 23.97 -14.73
C ASP A 620 -7.79 25.44 -14.46
N ALA A 621 -7.22 25.99 -13.39
CA ALA A 621 -7.39 27.38 -12.97
C ALA A 621 -6.20 28.30 -13.36
N ASP A 622 -5.41 27.91 -14.37
CA ASP A 622 -4.25 28.65 -14.83
C ASP A 622 -4.66 30.01 -15.44
N SER A 623 -4.58 31.07 -14.64
CA SER A 623 -4.92 32.43 -15.06
C SER A 623 -3.94 33.04 -16.09
N GLY A 624 -2.76 32.47 -16.28
CA GLY A 624 -1.75 32.87 -17.26
C GLY A 624 -2.09 32.46 -18.71
N LEU A 625 -3.08 31.57 -18.90
CA LEU A 625 -3.48 31.08 -20.20
C LEU A 625 -4.92 31.51 -20.56
N THR A 626 -5.13 31.82 -21.84
CA THR A 626 -6.48 32.05 -22.35
C THR A 626 -7.34 30.79 -22.29
N LEU A 627 -8.68 30.94 -22.17
CA LEU A 627 -9.62 29.84 -22.15
C LEU A 627 -9.39 28.85 -23.33
N SER A 628 -9.18 29.36 -24.53
CA SER A 628 -8.95 28.54 -25.72
C SER A 628 -7.66 27.69 -25.62
N ARG A 629 -6.61 28.22 -25.00
CA ARG A 629 -5.37 27.47 -24.76
C ARG A 629 -5.56 26.39 -23.70
N ARG A 630 -6.30 26.70 -22.62
CA ARG A 630 -6.62 25.71 -21.57
C ARG A 630 -7.48 24.56 -22.12
N VAL A 631 -8.53 24.89 -22.88
CA VAL A 631 -9.35 23.88 -23.58
C VAL A 631 -8.49 23.02 -24.52
N ARG A 632 -7.59 23.65 -25.29
CA ARG A 632 -6.70 22.90 -26.18
C ARG A 632 -5.70 22.02 -25.43
N ARG A 633 -5.18 22.49 -24.29
CA ARG A 633 -4.31 21.72 -23.40
C ARG A 633 -5.02 20.46 -22.89
N ALA A 634 -6.27 20.60 -22.44
CA ALA A 634 -7.09 19.50 -21.98
C ALA A 634 -7.43 18.50 -23.09
N GLN A 635 -7.65 18.95 -24.32
CA GLN A 635 -7.83 18.06 -25.49
C GLN A 635 -6.57 17.25 -25.79
N LEU A 636 -5.39 17.91 -25.77
CA LEU A 636 -4.11 17.24 -25.99
C LEU A 636 -3.75 16.23 -24.88
N ALA A 637 -4.20 16.47 -23.66
CA ALA A 637 -4.08 15.57 -22.54
C ALA A 637 -5.13 14.43 -22.56
N HIS A 638 -6.02 14.41 -23.55
CA HIS A 638 -7.07 13.40 -23.77
C HIS A 638 -8.09 13.28 -22.62
N TYR A 639 -8.41 14.39 -21.90
CA TYR A 639 -9.56 14.37 -20.99
C TYR A 639 -10.84 14.01 -21.73
N ASN A 640 -11.56 12.99 -21.26
CA ASN A 640 -12.80 12.55 -21.89
C ASN A 640 -13.80 13.71 -21.98
N PHE A 641 -13.97 14.45 -20.88
CA PHE A 641 -14.90 15.58 -20.82
C PHE A 641 -14.22 16.84 -20.24
N GLN A 642 -14.61 17.99 -20.74
CA GLN A 642 -14.16 19.30 -20.31
C GLN A 642 -15.39 20.09 -19.86
N PHE A 643 -15.46 20.47 -18.60
CA PHE A 643 -16.54 21.26 -18.01
C PHE A 643 -16.08 22.71 -17.95
N VAL A 644 -16.61 23.54 -18.85
CA VAL A 644 -16.31 24.96 -18.88
C VAL A 644 -17.37 25.69 -18.05
N VAL A 645 -16.92 26.52 -17.10
CA VAL A 645 -17.80 27.24 -16.18
C VAL A 645 -17.52 28.74 -16.26
N GLY A 646 -18.52 29.50 -16.69
CA GLY A 646 -18.54 30.96 -16.75
C GLY A 646 -19.57 31.53 -15.76
N GLN A 647 -19.82 32.83 -15.82
CA GLN A 647 -20.77 33.54 -14.96
C GLN A 647 -22.20 33.01 -15.11
N LYS A 648 -22.59 32.62 -16.33
CA LYS A 648 -23.91 32.06 -16.62
C LYS A 648 -24.08 30.69 -15.96
N GLU A 649 -23.10 29.83 -16.13
CA GLU A 649 -23.09 28.48 -15.55
C GLU A 649 -23.08 28.55 -14.01
N GLN A 650 -22.28 29.45 -13.42
CA GLN A 650 -22.24 29.68 -11.99
C GLN A 650 -23.59 30.10 -11.43
N SER A 651 -24.28 31.06 -12.10
CA SER A 651 -25.56 31.57 -11.65
C SER A 651 -26.70 30.56 -11.72
N LYS A 652 -26.65 29.65 -12.70
CA LYS A 652 -27.64 28.59 -12.94
C LYS A 652 -27.31 27.23 -12.34
N ARG A 653 -26.11 27.07 -11.76
CA ARG A 653 -25.59 25.81 -11.27
C ARG A 653 -25.43 24.75 -12.36
N THR A 654 -25.09 25.18 -13.57
CA THR A 654 -24.91 24.37 -14.76
C THR A 654 -23.42 24.27 -15.13
N VAL A 655 -23.08 23.45 -16.11
CA VAL A 655 -21.75 23.32 -16.72
C VAL A 655 -21.90 23.25 -18.23
N ASN A 656 -20.97 23.83 -19.00
CA ASN A 656 -20.91 23.70 -20.43
C ASN A 656 -19.93 22.58 -20.79
N ILE A 657 -20.44 21.51 -21.39
CA ILE A 657 -19.69 20.27 -21.56
C ILE A 657 -19.12 20.17 -22.97
N ARG A 658 -17.85 19.80 -23.04
CA ARG A 658 -17.15 19.48 -24.31
C ARG A 658 -16.45 18.15 -24.18
N THR A 659 -16.31 17.45 -25.30
CA THR A 659 -15.53 16.20 -25.39
C THR A 659 -14.10 16.47 -25.86
N ARG A 660 -13.23 15.49 -25.70
CA ARG A 660 -11.84 15.54 -26.21
C ARG A 660 -11.75 15.73 -27.73
N ASP A 661 -12.75 15.30 -28.49
CA ASP A 661 -12.84 15.48 -29.94
C ASP A 661 -13.51 16.82 -30.34
N ASN A 662 -13.58 17.76 -29.39
CA ASN A 662 -14.15 19.11 -29.57
C ASN A 662 -15.65 19.16 -29.90
N CYS A 663 -16.38 18.09 -29.64
CA CYS A 663 -17.85 18.12 -29.71
C CYS A 663 -18.40 18.92 -28.52
N GLN A 664 -19.30 19.87 -28.80
CA GLN A 664 -19.96 20.69 -27.77
C GLN A 664 -21.30 20.01 -27.43
N LEU A 665 -21.42 19.49 -26.22
CA LEU A 665 -22.65 18.85 -25.73
C LEU A 665 -23.63 19.86 -25.10
N GLY A 666 -23.18 21.11 -24.94
CA GLY A 666 -23.98 22.21 -24.45
C GLY A 666 -24.03 22.34 -22.93
N GLU A 667 -24.98 23.17 -22.47
CA GLU A 667 -25.21 23.46 -21.05
C GLU A 667 -26.06 22.35 -20.41
N ARG A 668 -25.62 21.83 -19.25
CA ARG A 668 -26.33 20.81 -18.47
C ARG A 668 -26.29 21.15 -16.99
N ASP A 669 -27.30 20.75 -16.23
CA ASP A 669 -27.23 20.81 -14.75
C ASP A 669 -26.05 19.98 -14.25
N LEU A 670 -25.34 20.50 -13.24
CA LEU A 670 -24.16 19.83 -12.71
C LEU A 670 -24.49 18.45 -12.11
N THR A 671 -25.63 18.34 -11.40
CA THR A 671 -26.03 17.09 -10.75
C THR A 671 -26.43 16.03 -11.80
N GLU A 672 -27.16 16.42 -12.82
CA GLU A 672 -27.52 15.53 -13.96
C GLU A 672 -26.28 15.08 -14.72
N ALA A 673 -25.32 15.98 -14.96
CA ALA A 673 -24.08 15.66 -15.64
C ALA A 673 -23.24 14.62 -14.87
N VAL A 674 -23.12 14.82 -13.54
CA VAL A 674 -22.41 13.86 -12.66
C VAL A 674 -23.10 12.51 -12.68
N GLN A 675 -24.42 12.45 -12.56
CA GLN A 675 -25.17 11.21 -12.57
C GLN A 675 -25.03 10.47 -13.91
N ARG A 676 -25.08 11.19 -15.03
CA ARG A 676 -24.91 10.61 -16.36
C ARG A 676 -23.50 10.04 -16.55
N LEU A 677 -22.46 10.73 -16.11
CA LEU A 677 -21.10 10.21 -16.15
C LEU A 677 -20.93 8.93 -15.33
N LEU A 678 -21.56 8.86 -14.15
CA LEU A 678 -21.55 7.65 -13.33
C LEU A 678 -22.26 6.46 -14.00
N GLU A 679 -23.38 6.70 -14.65
CA GLU A 679 -24.07 5.67 -15.42
C GLU A 679 -23.16 5.11 -16.54
N LEU A 680 -22.52 6.01 -17.31
CA LEU A 680 -21.61 5.63 -18.39
C LEU A 680 -20.36 4.89 -17.89
N GLN A 681 -19.84 5.30 -16.73
CA GLN A 681 -18.71 4.63 -16.08
C GLN A 681 -19.11 3.24 -15.58
N ASN A 682 -20.25 3.10 -14.89
CA ASN A 682 -20.72 1.83 -14.32
C ASN A 682 -21.14 0.83 -15.39
N THR A 683 -21.72 1.29 -16.49
CA THR A 683 -22.09 0.47 -17.64
C THR A 683 -20.90 0.13 -18.55
N ARG A 684 -19.71 0.72 -18.28
CA ARG A 684 -18.46 0.49 -19.01
C ARG A 684 -18.58 0.72 -20.50
N VAL A 685 -19.33 1.75 -20.90
CA VAL A 685 -19.56 2.07 -22.32
C VAL A 685 -18.22 2.48 -22.97
N PRO A 686 -17.82 1.87 -24.10
CA PRO A 686 -16.54 2.19 -24.74
C PRO A 686 -16.50 3.61 -25.34
N ASN A 687 -17.63 4.14 -25.80
CA ASN A 687 -17.75 5.43 -26.48
C ASN A 687 -18.60 6.42 -25.66
N ALA A 688 -18.22 6.65 -24.41
CA ALA A 688 -18.97 7.51 -23.49
C ALA A 688 -19.23 8.93 -24.04
N GLU A 689 -18.28 9.50 -24.79
CA GLU A 689 -18.35 10.82 -25.38
C GLU A 689 -19.41 10.95 -26.51
N GLN A 690 -19.79 9.84 -27.12
CA GLN A 690 -20.82 9.80 -28.19
C GLN A 690 -22.23 9.56 -27.62
N VAL A 691 -22.30 8.95 -26.45
CA VAL A 691 -23.56 8.49 -25.83
C VAL A 691 -24.02 9.44 -24.70
N PHE A 692 -23.13 10.37 -24.23
CA PHE A 692 -23.45 11.35 -23.20
C PHE A 692 -24.59 12.27 -23.69
#